data_aff10ed587d7c4aef750bc88bdb244a8
#
_entry.id   aff10ed587d7c4aef750bc88bdb244a8
#
_cell.length_a   1.000
_cell.length_b   1.000
_cell.length_c   1.000
_cell.angle_alpha   90.00
_cell.angle_beta   90.00
_cell.angle_gamma   90.00
#
_symmetry.space_group_name_H-M   'P 1'
#
loop_
_entity.id
_entity.type
_entity.pdbx_description
1 polymer ?
#
loop_
_entity_poly.entity_id
_entity_poly.type
_entity_poly.pdbx_seq_one_letter_code
_entity_poly.pdbx_strand_id
1 'polypeptide(L)'
;MSKSQQDLIREEQRILDKLINELDQVMLKIDKKYTYSSLQAKKAKEQCLPDTYGALIAANHDQYAAFREKKRLKRVRNELYDTRIVVDCTDDHSTEEEEIKIGLHTYAKFDKLYVVSWVRPVCRNYILDNCKEEYDGVVEKGGVQYKTHFKLKLKRRIDMYFDKVKDVSQLYPLVEEAEEIIADEFLKELLSRREEQEFRNIVFSIQRHQGEIIQTPFKQNLIVQGCAGSGKSMIMLHRLPILLYDNPNALNRNNLYIISPSTTYIQMAERMRLELEIEDLKMGTLNQYWDYVIEKYGNSPSEYGENRSYVKAADDILAYVYSDKCIKDIKDEISAILDENIVDYREGYSTFHISEDTEITGTPAEILRKRAVQTQLIISKNKESLQKYYKAVKPLLGKLEDISRMFSSRKQALLRRVNQNIAEEEKRIVNTAKKLEKYDEADHKRMYDNARKLTETSNKYIAEMKALAENIEGNNEYFENLNAEAEKIDKLLNAFGVDRDSKGITVSTLYKVIDNKKELLKALRNIIIRTRWTGNPYDLGLESVFEQVKDIIPFMNGLREMNEPLISLEYLSELNSKGAELQQIGRSITPVIYTSMMDKTRGSKDKEGNFKASSYSPYLYLQILYQLNGKPNSSYESLISIDEAQNLSYQELELIKNVNGPDLVFNLYGDVNQHVEGSKGIDSWDKIRRLAAFKTEYMRENYRNARQITIYCNSKFGMDMVAINLSGSGVRQLHANEDFSKQVKSILQEPMGNGTSCIIVKNANEAEMLIKHAGQLSNRINNMTTELLALNPIKWNLITIDQAKGLEFETVFALSGAMTKNEEYIAYTRALDKLIIHNADIPVIEDSTDKKPETDERRENSTKEASKPVRKKREKSNKNSANEVLNENNAIQADSINKPKKKSISIAINKNMSNKGYFDNAQKLPITVKEFFEQAGLEVVDMRSKKGCLWVVGEKEEIDDIVKKAVKKFGINGAYSSSSKALGYRPGWYTKSGK
;
A
#
# COMPACT_ATOMS: atom_id res chain seq x y z
N MET A 1 17.09 -49.77 -2.49
CA MET A 1 17.43 -49.61 -1.04
C MET A 1 16.98 -48.19 -0.66
N SER A 2 15.94 -48.06 0.18
CA SER A 2 15.54 -46.78 0.72
C SER A 2 16.67 -46.25 1.62
N LYS A 3 17.10 -44.97 1.37
CA LYS A 3 18.03 -44.28 2.29
C LYS A 3 17.37 -44.18 3.66
N SER A 4 18.16 -44.43 4.73
CA SER A 4 17.63 -44.22 6.09
C SER A 4 17.32 -42.73 6.30
N GLN A 5 16.36 -42.39 7.15
CA GLN A 5 16.01 -40.99 7.51
C GLN A 5 17.27 -40.21 7.94
N GLN A 6 18.16 -40.84 8.68
CA GLN A 6 19.42 -40.20 9.08
C GLN A 6 20.36 -39.88 7.91
N ASP A 7 20.35 -40.69 6.84
CA ASP A 7 21.17 -40.44 5.67
C ASP A 7 20.62 -39.27 4.85
N LEU A 8 19.29 -39.12 4.78
CA LEU A 8 18.63 -37.98 4.16
C LEU A 8 18.95 -36.68 4.92
N ILE A 9 18.85 -36.69 6.24
CA ILE A 9 19.21 -35.56 7.09
C ILE A 9 20.68 -35.16 6.89
N ARG A 10 21.60 -36.13 6.85
CA ARG A 10 23.03 -35.86 6.62
C ARG A 10 23.31 -35.26 5.23
N GLU A 11 22.61 -35.76 4.21
CA GLU A 11 22.72 -35.24 2.84
C GLU A 11 22.30 -33.80 2.78
N GLU A 12 21.10 -33.48 3.30
CA GLU A 12 20.57 -32.10 3.29
C GLU A 12 21.40 -31.17 4.18
N GLN A 13 21.90 -31.63 5.33
CA GLN A 13 22.79 -30.84 6.17
C GLN A 13 24.06 -30.40 5.43
N ARG A 14 24.68 -31.30 4.65
CA ARG A 14 25.87 -30.92 3.83
C ARG A 14 25.57 -29.90 2.79
N ILE A 15 24.40 -29.98 2.16
CA ILE A 15 23.94 -28.98 1.16
C ILE A 15 23.71 -27.62 1.84
N LEU A 16 23.06 -27.64 3.01
CA LEU A 16 22.81 -26.46 3.83
C LEU A 16 24.11 -25.80 4.28
N ASP A 17 25.06 -26.55 4.84
CA ASP A 17 26.34 -26.05 5.31
C ASP A 17 27.13 -25.35 4.20
N LYS A 18 27.10 -25.91 2.98
CA LYS A 18 27.75 -25.30 1.82
C LYS A 18 27.13 -23.96 1.46
N LEU A 19 25.79 -23.89 1.43
CA LEU A 19 25.05 -22.66 1.12
C LEU A 19 25.28 -21.60 2.19
N ILE A 20 25.26 -21.96 3.46
CA ILE A 20 25.55 -21.09 4.59
C ILE A 20 26.92 -20.48 4.47
N ASN A 21 27.96 -21.30 4.25
CA ASN A 21 29.33 -20.83 4.10
C ASN A 21 29.50 -19.84 2.94
N GLU A 22 28.86 -20.11 1.80
CA GLU A 22 28.88 -19.20 0.65
C GLU A 22 28.18 -17.86 0.95
N LEU A 23 27.03 -17.90 1.61
CA LEU A 23 26.24 -16.73 1.97
C LEU A 23 26.98 -15.88 3.02
N ASP A 24 27.54 -16.49 4.06
CA ASP A 24 28.29 -15.79 5.09
C ASP A 24 29.53 -15.06 4.52
N GLN A 25 30.21 -15.66 3.53
CA GLN A 25 31.27 -14.98 2.79
C GLN A 25 30.78 -13.76 2.00
N VAL A 26 29.60 -13.86 1.39
CA VAL A 26 28.99 -12.72 0.68
C VAL A 26 28.55 -11.64 1.66
N MET A 27 27.92 -12.03 2.77
CA MET A 27 27.53 -11.09 3.83
C MET A 27 28.73 -10.33 4.39
N LEU A 28 29.87 -11.01 4.61
CA LEU A 28 31.10 -10.34 5.04
C LEU A 28 31.60 -9.29 4.03
N LYS A 29 31.49 -9.59 2.72
CA LYS A 29 31.84 -8.63 1.67
C LYS A 29 30.91 -7.42 1.65
N ILE A 30 29.61 -7.65 1.81
CA ILE A 30 28.59 -6.58 1.86
C ILE A 30 28.75 -5.74 3.14
N ASP A 31 29.08 -6.36 4.27
CA ASP A 31 29.39 -5.63 5.50
C ASP A 31 30.59 -4.70 5.35
N LYS A 32 31.65 -5.17 4.69
CA LYS A 32 32.81 -4.32 4.33
C LYS A 32 32.39 -3.20 3.37
N LYS A 33 31.58 -3.49 2.36
CA LYS A 33 31.06 -2.49 1.41
C LYS A 33 30.19 -1.45 2.13
N TYR A 34 29.29 -1.86 3.01
CA TYR A 34 28.47 -0.97 3.82
C TYR A 34 29.30 -0.08 4.74
N THR A 35 30.28 -0.65 5.42
CA THR A 35 31.21 0.11 6.28
C THR A 35 32.00 1.13 5.47
N TYR A 36 32.51 0.73 4.30
CA TYR A 36 33.24 1.63 3.39
C TYR A 36 32.32 2.75 2.87
N SER A 37 31.15 2.44 2.34
CA SER A 37 30.21 3.44 1.82
C SER A 37 29.69 4.36 2.93
N SER A 38 29.50 3.85 4.16
CA SER A 38 29.14 4.67 5.32
C SER A 38 30.27 5.66 5.68
N LEU A 39 31.51 5.21 5.60
CA LEU A 39 32.67 6.08 5.82
C LEU A 39 32.79 7.15 4.72
N GLN A 40 32.56 6.78 3.45
CA GLN A 40 32.56 7.73 2.33
C GLN A 40 31.42 8.74 2.44
N ALA A 41 30.21 8.30 2.80
CA ALA A 41 29.07 9.20 3.04
C ALA A 41 29.35 10.19 4.18
N LYS A 42 29.99 9.71 5.27
CA LYS A 42 30.43 10.58 6.37
C LYS A 42 31.46 11.60 5.92
N LYS A 43 32.53 11.17 5.20
CA LYS A 43 33.52 12.07 4.64
C LYS A 43 32.97 13.07 3.66
N ALA A 44 32.04 12.64 2.76
CA ALA A 44 31.40 13.53 1.82
C ALA A 44 30.49 14.55 2.53
N LYS A 45 29.88 14.18 3.65
CA LYS A 45 29.08 15.08 4.50
C LYS A 45 29.96 16.11 5.21
N GLU A 46 31.09 15.69 5.72
CA GLU A 46 32.10 16.57 6.39
C GLU A 46 32.79 17.55 5.42
N GLN A 47 32.91 17.18 4.13
CA GLN A 47 33.56 17.97 3.07
C GLN A 47 32.55 18.63 2.12
N CYS A 48 31.28 18.75 2.53
CA CYS A 48 30.20 19.23 1.67
C CYS A 48 30.35 20.72 1.37
N LEU A 49 30.96 21.01 0.22
CA LEU A 49 30.92 22.31 -0.45
C LEU A 49 29.84 22.23 -1.56
N PRO A 50 29.30 23.37 -2.06
CA PRO A 50 28.33 23.38 -3.13
C PRO A 50 28.73 22.53 -4.33
N ASP A 51 30.01 22.53 -4.69
CA ASP A 51 30.55 21.76 -5.83
C ASP A 51 30.68 20.23 -5.56
N THR A 52 30.59 19.80 -4.31
CA THR A 52 30.65 18.37 -3.92
C THR A 52 29.31 17.73 -3.56
N TYR A 53 28.21 18.47 -3.70
CA TYR A 53 26.87 17.98 -3.38
C TYR A 53 26.49 16.71 -4.17
N GLY A 54 26.89 16.63 -5.44
CA GLY A 54 26.71 15.43 -6.27
C GLY A 54 27.42 14.18 -5.70
N ALA A 55 28.61 14.37 -5.15
CA ALA A 55 29.37 13.28 -4.51
C ALA A 55 28.69 12.80 -3.21
N LEU A 56 28.09 13.71 -2.45
CA LEU A 56 27.31 13.38 -1.26
C LEU A 56 26.05 12.56 -1.60
N ILE A 57 25.32 12.96 -2.66
CA ILE A 57 24.14 12.21 -3.13
C ILE A 57 24.56 10.79 -3.56
N ALA A 58 25.64 10.66 -4.36
CA ALA A 58 26.14 9.37 -4.81
C ALA A 58 26.57 8.48 -3.62
N ALA A 59 27.33 9.04 -2.67
CA ALA A 59 27.78 8.32 -1.48
C ALA A 59 26.60 7.87 -0.58
N ASN A 60 25.59 8.71 -0.40
CA ASN A 60 24.37 8.34 0.33
C ASN A 60 23.58 7.26 -0.40
N HIS A 61 23.47 7.34 -1.72
CA HIS A 61 22.84 6.32 -2.54
C HIS A 61 23.55 4.97 -2.41
N ASP A 62 24.87 4.95 -2.48
CA ASP A 62 25.69 3.74 -2.33
C ASP A 62 25.58 3.15 -0.92
N GLN A 63 25.56 4.00 0.11
CA GLN A 63 25.33 3.57 1.49
C GLN A 63 23.96 2.94 1.64
N TYR A 64 22.91 3.57 1.10
CA TYR A 64 21.54 3.06 1.17
C TYR A 64 21.38 1.76 0.39
N ALA A 65 22.00 1.64 -0.79
CA ALA A 65 22.01 0.42 -1.58
C ALA A 65 22.70 -0.73 -0.83
N ALA A 66 23.87 -0.47 -0.23
CA ALA A 66 24.58 -1.47 0.57
C ALA A 66 23.81 -1.86 1.84
N PHE A 67 23.13 -0.92 2.49
CA PHE A 67 22.26 -1.19 3.64
C PHE A 67 21.08 -2.09 3.27
N ARG A 68 20.39 -1.78 2.17
CA ARG A 68 19.26 -2.60 1.67
C ARG A 68 19.72 -4.03 1.35
N GLU A 69 20.84 -4.16 0.65
CA GLU A 69 21.40 -5.46 0.30
C GLU A 69 21.83 -6.26 1.54
N LYS A 70 22.46 -5.62 2.52
CA LYS A 70 22.78 -6.22 3.82
C LYS A 70 21.53 -6.73 4.53
N LYS A 71 20.46 -5.93 4.57
CA LYS A 71 19.18 -6.28 5.18
C LYS A 71 18.54 -7.46 4.45
N ARG A 72 18.56 -7.46 3.10
CA ARG A 72 18.06 -8.54 2.27
C ARG A 72 18.78 -9.85 2.53
N LEU A 73 20.13 -9.83 2.48
CA LEU A 73 20.92 -11.04 2.71
C LEU A 73 20.78 -11.58 4.12
N LYS A 74 20.61 -10.71 5.13
CA LYS A 74 20.33 -11.15 6.50
C LYS A 74 18.99 -11.89 6.61
N ARG A 75 17.95 -11.47 5.87
CA ARG A 75 16.68 -12.20 5.80
C ARG A 75 16.88 -13.56 5.12
N VAL A 76 17.52 -13.59 3.94
CA VAL A 76 17.84 -14.84 3.25
C VAL A 76 18.60 -15.81 4.17
N ARG A 77 19.56 -15.29 4.96
CA ARG A 77 20.37 -16.11 5.90
C ARG A 77 19.53 -16.73 7.03
N ASN A 78 18.52 -16.00 7.48
CA ASN A 78 17.62 -16.48 8.53
C ASN A 78 16.60 -17.49 7.99
N GLU A 79 16.26 -17.42 6.71
CA GLU A 79 15.19 -18.18 6.05
C GLU A 79 15.68 -18.66 4.69
N LEU A 80 16.56 -19.70 4.70
CA LEU A 80 17.25 -20.13 3.50
C LEU A 80 16.31 -20.78 2.49
N TYR A 81 15.89 -22.00 2.75
CA TYR A 81 14.94 -22.76 1.93
C TYR A 81 14.35 -23.88 2.77
N ASP A 82 13.23 -24.38 2.36
CA ASP A 82 12.52 -25.47 3.04
C ASP A 82 12.05 -26.57 2.08
N THR A 83 12.19 -26.32 0.77
CA THR A 83 11.90 -27.33 -0.25
C THR A 83 13.06 -27.40 -1.24
N ARG A 84 13.45 -28.64 -1.57
CA ARG A 84 14.41 -28.92 -2.64
C ARG A 84 13.76 -29.81 -3.67
N ILE A 85 13.84 -29.37 -4.94
CA ILE A 85 13.39 -30.14 -6.09
C ILE A 85 14.54 -30.39 -7.06
N VAL A 86 14.45 -31.52 -7.77
CA VAL A 86 15.28 -31.82 -8.93
C VAL A 86 14.34 -32.07 -10.09
N VAL A 87 14.53 -31.35 -11.18
CA VAL A 87 13.67 -31.39 -12.36
C VAL A 87 14.50 -31.60 -13.62
N ASP A 88 14.00 -32.39 -14.58
CA ASP A 88 14.49 -32.37 -15.94
C ASP A 88 13.83 -31.24 -16.70
N CYS A 89 14.61 -30.36 -17.26
CA CYS A 89 14.21 -29.24 -18.11
C CYS A 89 14.50 -29.61 -19.55
N THR A 90 13.48 -29.94 -20.34
CA THR A 90 13.62 -30.30 -21.75
C THR A 90 13.13 -29.15 -22.62
N ASP A 91 14.02 -28.58 -23.44
CA ASP A 91 13.71 -27.65 -24.50
C ASP A 91 13.92 -28.29 -25.89
N ASP A 92 13.71 -27.55 -26.98
CA ASP A 92 13.87 -28.05 -28.34
C ASP A 92 15.31 -28.51 -28.67
N HIS A 93 16.29 -28.25 -27.80
CA HIS A 93 17.70 -28.45 -28.08
C HIS A 93 18.40 -29.39 -27.10
N SER A 94 17.91 -29.48 -25.85
CA SER A 94 18.58 -30.23 -24.77
C SER A 94 17.63 -30.64 -23.66
N THR A 95 18.05 -31.67 -22.91
CA THR A 95 17.47 -32.01 -21.59
C THR A 95 18.55 -31.78 -20.56
N GLU A 96 18.30 -30.85 -19.64
CA GLU A 96 19.21 -30.52 -18.52
C GLU A 96 18.54 -30.85 -17.20
N GLU A 97 19.29 -31.46 -16.29
CA GLU A 97 18.84 -31.67 -14.92
C GLU A 97 19.16 -30.43 -14.08
N GLU A 98 18.16 -29.84 -13.47
CA GLU A 98 18.29 -28.65 -12.64
C GLU A 98 17.86 -28.93 -11.20
N GLU A 99 18.74 -28.58 -10.24
CA GLU A 99 18.47 -28.62 -8.81
C GLU A 99 18.04 -27.23 -8.32
N ILE A 100 16.83 -27.14 -7.78
CA ILE A 100 16.24 -25.88 -7.32
C ILE A 100 15.95 -25.98 -5.82
N LYS A 101 16.47 -25.04 -5.06
CA LYS A 101 16.16 -24.84 -3.64
C LYS A 101 15.14 -23.73 -3.54
N ILE A 102 13.98 -24.04 -3.01
CA ILE A 102 12.84 -23.12 -2.94
C ILE A 102 12.71 -22.60 -1.52
N GLY A 103 12.63 -21.28 -1.40
CA GLY A 103 12.43 -20.58 -0.13
C GLY A 103 11.58 -19.35 -0.30
N LEU A 104 11.41 -18.56 0.75
CA LEU A 104 10.67 -17.29 0.70
C LEU A 104 11.39 -16.24 -0.17
N HIS A 105 12.72 -16.22 -0.12
CA HIS A 105 13.54 -15.18 -0.76
C HIS A 105 14.43 -15.75 -1.86
N THR A 106 14.63 -14.99 -2.92
CA THR A 106 15.59 -15.36 -3.97
C THR A 106 17.01 -14.95 -3.57
N TYR A 107 17.96 -15.89 -3.67
CA TYR A 107 19.39 -15.63 -3.57
C TYR A 107 20.11 -16.04 -4.85
N ALA A 108 20.73 -15.05 -5.51
CA ALA A 108 21.51 -15.22 -6.73
C ALA A 108 22.88 -14.57 -6.58
N LYS A 109 23.89 -15.14 -7.24
CA LYS A 109 25.25 -14.61 -7.30
C LYS A 109 25.85 -14.91 -8.67
N PHE A 110 26.31 -13.88 -9.39
CA PHE A 110 26.90 -13.99 -10.73
C PHE A 110 26.03 -14.86 -11.68
N ASP A 111 24.77 -14.48 -11.85
CA ASP A 111 23.77 -15.14 -12.68
C ASP A 111 23.40 -16.58 -12.27
N LYS A 112 24.02 -17.13 -11.24
CA LYS A 112 23.65 -18.42 -10.64
C LYS A 112 22.63 -18.22 -9.52
N LEU A 113 21.48 -18.87 -9.64
CA LEU A 113 20.46 -18.94 -8.59
C LEU A 113 20.85 -20.00 -7.57
N TYR A 114 20.92 -19.66 -6.29
CA TYR A 114 21.21 -20.57 -5.18
C TYR A 114 19.96 -20.95 -4.41
N VAL A 115 19.06 -19.97 -4.21
CA VAL A 115 17.73 -20.16 -3.67
C VAL A 115 16.77 -19.38 -4.55
N VAL A 116 15.63 -19.96 -4.83
CA VAL A 116 14.61 -19.40 -5.71
C VAL A 116 13.34 -19.15 -4.91
N SER A 117 12.77 -17.96 -5.00
CA SER A 117 11.52 -17.67 -4.34
C SER A 117 10.38 -18.52 -4.90
N TRP A 118 9.53 -19.01 -4.02
CA TRP A 118 8.34 -19.80 -4.33
C TRP A 118 7.36 -19.13 -5.30
N VAL A 119 7.38 -17.79 -5.38
CA VAL A 119 6.52 -16.98 -6.26
C VAL A 119 6.80 -17.22 -7.75
N ARG A 120 8.01 -17.66 -8.10
CA ARG A 120 8.36 -17.92 -9.50
C ARG A 120 7.56 -19.08 -10.09
N PRO A 121 7.12 -18.99 -11.37
CA PRO A 121 6.23 -19.99 -11.98
C PRO A 121 6.72 -21.43 -11.81
N VAL A 122 8.02 -21.69 -12.03
CA VAL A 122 8.61 -23.03 -11.86
C VAL A 122 8.44 -23.56 -10.44
N CYS A 123 8.69 -22.72 -9.44
CA CYS A 123 8.62 -23.11 -8.04
C CYS A 123 7.17 -23.27 -7.55
N ARG A 124 6.31 -22.30 -7.89
CA ARG A 124 4.91 -22.31 -7.40
C ARG A 124 4.11 -23.51 -7.93
N ASN A 125 4.37 -23.95 -9.15
CA ASN A 125 3.69 -25.14 -9.70
C ASN A 125 3.99 -26.41 -8.90
N TYR A 126 5.19 -26.52 -8.34
CA TYR A 126 5.57 -27.65 -7.50
C TYR A 126 5.21 -27.47 -6.02
N ILE A 127 4.94 -26.26 -5.57
CA ILE A 127 4.53 -25.96 -4.19
C ILE A 127 3.02 -25.94 -4.04
N LEU A 128 2.32 -25.21 -4.92
CA LEU A 128 0.87 -25.02 -4.83
C LEU A 128 0.06 -26.17 -5.42
N ASP A 129 0.65 -26.97 -6.30
CA ASP A 129 0.03 -28.18 -6.86
C ASP A 129 0.89 -29.40 -6.54
N ASN A 130 0.57 -30.06 -5.43
CA ASN A 130 1.36 -31.20 -4.91
C ASN A 130 1.40 -32.41 -5.85
N CYS A 131 0.57 -32.45 -6.91
CA CYS A 131 0.36 -33.62 -7.76
C CYS A 131 0.89 -33.49 -9.19
N LYS A 132 1.43 -32.31 -9.60
CA LYS A 132 2.00 -32.16 -10.95
C LYS A 132 3.42 -32.70 -10.99
N GLU A 133 3.58 -33.85 -11.64
CA GLU A 133 4.90 -34.41 -11.93
C GLU A 133 5.53 -33.76 -13.18
N GLU A 134 4.71 -33.36 -14.13
CA GLU A 134 5.14 -32.75 -15.40
C GLU A 134 4.30 -31.52 -15.74
N TYR A 135 4.92 -30.47 -16.29
CA TYR A 135 4.22 -29.34 -16.83
C TYR A 135 5.04 -28.62 -17.90
N ASP A 136 4.34 -27.92 -18.81
CA ASP A 136 4.96 -27.07 -19.83
C ASP A 136 5.02 -25.63 -19.36
N GLY A 137 6.18 -25.02 -19.47
CA GLY A 137 6.43 -23.64 -19.06
C GLY A 137 7.26 -22.88 -20.09
N VAL A 138 7.55 -21.63 -19.79
CA VAL A 138 8.41 -20.76 -20.61
C VAL A 138 9.56 -20.28 -19.74
N VAL A 139 10.78 -20.51 -20.19
CA VAL A 139 12.00 -20.01 -19.55
C VAL A 139 12.64 -18.94 -20.42
N GLU A 140 13.01 -17.83 -19.83
CA GLU A 140 13.76 -16.78 -20.50
C GLU A 140 15.26 -16.97 -20.24
N LYS A 141 16.01 -17.24 -21.31
CA LYS A 141 17.49 -17.32 -21.27
C LYS A 141 18.05 -16.26 -22.24
N GLY A 142 18.80 -15.29 -21.71
CA GLY A 142 19.44 -14.25 -22.54
C GLY A 142 18.47 -13.34 -23.31
N GLY A 143 17.26 -13.10 -22.80
CA GLY A 143 16.23 -12.28 -23.45
C GLY A 143 15.38 -13.04 -24.49
N VAL A 144 15.60 -14.34 -24.66
CA VAL A 144 14.82 -15.21 -25.54
C VAL A 144 13.96 -16.15 -24.71
N GLN A 145 12.70 -16.30 -25.10
CA GLN A 145 11.75 -17.18 -24.41
C GLN A 145 11.76 -18.57 -25.07
N TYR A 146 12.02 -19.61 -24.27
CA TYR A 146 12.02 -21.01 -24.67
C TYR A 146 10.84 -21.74 -24.02
N LYS A 147 10.10 -22.47 -24.83
CA LYS A 147 9.14 -23.45 -24.29
C LYS A 147 9.95 -24.60 -23.68
N THR A 148 9.70 -24.89 -22.43
CA THR A 148 10.44 -25.91 -21.67
C THR A 148 9.46 -26.84 -21.01
N HIS A 149 9.68 -28.14 -21.20
CA HIS A 149 8.96 -29.18 -20.51
C HIS A 149 9.71 -29.54 -19.22
N PHE A 150 9.03 -29.49 -18.08
CA PHE A 150 9.58 -29.76 -16.76
C PHE A 150 9.05 -31.09 -16.26
N LYS A 151 9.95 -32.00 -15.87
CA LYS A 151 9.61 -33.28 -15.26
C LYS A 151 10.28 -33.39 -13.90
N LEU A 152 9.47 -33.63 -12.85
CA LEU A 152 9.94 -33.78 -11.49
C LEU A 152 10.66 -35.11 -11.30
N LYS A 153 11.88 -35.11 -10.74
CA LYS A 153 12.64 -36.30 -10.32
C LYS A 153 12.69 -36.47 -8.81
N LEU A 154 12.78 -35.33 -8.11
CA LEU A 154 12.89 -35.36 -6.65
C LEU A 154 12.17 -34.16 -6.06
N LYS A 155 11.40 -34.37 -5.01
CA LYS A 155 10.86 -33.31 -4.15
C LYS A 155 11.07 -33.72 -2.69
N ARG A 156 11.78 -32.87 -1.96
CA ARG A 156 12.01 -33.05 -0.53
C ARG A 156 11.61 -31.79 0.21
N ARG A 157 10.99 -31.99 1.36
CA ARG A 157 10.73 -30.97 2.34
C ARG A 157 11.74 -31.09 3.47
N ILE A 158 12.23 -29.96 3.97
CA ILE A 158 13.34 -29.89 4.92
C ILE A 158 12.88 -29.02 6.09
N ASP A 159 12.75 -29.63 7.27
CA ASP A 159 12.50 -28.90 8.52
C ASP A 159 13.82 -28.49 9.14
N MET A 160 14.01 -27.18 9.33
CA MET A 160 15.24 -26.62 9.85
C MET A 160 15.00 -25.86 11.15
N TYR A 161 15.98 -25.96 12.04
CA TYR A 161 16.03 -25.12 13.24
C TYR A 161 17.39 -24.42 13.29
N PHE A 162 17.39 -23.10 13.06
CA PHE A 162 18.61 -22.35 12.78
C PHE A 162 19.40 -22.99 11.62
N ASP A 163 20.64 -23.36 11.84
CA ASP A 163 21.56 -23.92 10.85
C ASP A 163 21.56 -25.46 10.83
N LYS A 164 20.56 -26.11 11.45
CA LYS A 164 20.47 -27.56 11.54
C LYS A 164 19.21 -28.11 10.91
N VAL A 165 19.37 -29.09 10.08
CA VAL A 165 18.26 -29.89 9.54
C VAL A 165 17.77 -30.80 10.67
N LYS A 166 16.50 -30.66 11.03
CA LYS A 166 15.82 -31.49 12.02
C LYS A 166 15.22 -32.72 11.39
N ASP A 167 14.52 -32.53 10.28
CA ASP A 167 13.82 -33.59 9.59
C ASP A 167 13.78 -33.35 8.09
N VAL A 168 13.62 -34.44 7.32
CA VAL A 168 13.52 -34.42 5.85
C VAL A 168 12.42 -35.36 5.41
N SER A 169 11.38 -34.80 4.79
CA SER A 169 10.31 -35.58 4.19
C SER A 169 10.50 -35.68 2.69
N GLN A 170 10.64 -36.88 2.13
CA GLN A 170 10.68 -37.07 0.68
C GLN A 170 9.26 -37.15 0.13
N LEU A 171 8.85 -36.19 -0.63
CA LEU A 171 7.50 -36.04 -1.19
C LEU A 171 7.38 -36.62 -2.60
N TYR A 172 8.51 -36.81 -3.32
CA TYR A 172 8.55 -37.44 -4.63
C TYR A 172 9.98 -38.01 -4.91
N PRO A 173 10.16 -39.20 -5.52
CA PRO A 173 9.11 -40.18 -5.68
C PRO A 173 8.63 -40.69 -4.30
N LEU A 174 7.36 -41.05 -4.21
CA LEU A 174 6.77 -41.58 -2.98
C LEU A 174 7.41 -42.90 -2.64
N VAL A 175 7.79 -43.08 -1.38
CA VAL A 175 8.17 -44.36 -0.82
C VAL A 175 6.85 -45.06 -0.48
N GLU A 176 6.59 -46.23 -1.12
CA GLU A 176 5.38 -47.04 -0.93
C GLU A 176 4.98 -47.10 0.56
N GLU A 177 3.80 -46.59 0.93
CA GLU A 177 3.06 -46.64 2.20
C GLU A 177 2.60 -45.28 2.80
N ALA A 178 2.81 -44.14 2.15
CA ALA A 178 2.62 -42.83 2.78
C ALA A 178 1.54 -41.92 2.15
N GLU A 179 0.65 -42.40 1.29
CA GLU A 179 -0.18 -41.53 0.42
C GLU A 179 -1.24 -40.66 1.13
N GLU A 180 -1.74 -41.04 2.30
CA GLU A 180 -2.78 -40.23 3.01
C GLU A 180 -2.33 -39.66 4.36
N ILE A 181 -1.26 -40.19 4.95
CA ILE A 181 -0.88 -39.91 6.35
C ILE A 181 -0.03 -38.63 6.46
N ILE A 182 0.79 -38.31 5.46
CA ILE A 182 1.82 -37.25 5.56
C ILE A 182 1.21 -35.84 5.58
N ALA A 183 0.19 -35.59 4.79
CA ALA A 183 -0.49 -34.29 4.80
C ALA A 183 -1.24 -34.03 6.12
N ASP A 184 -1.79 -35.06 6.71
CA ASP A 184 -2.63 -35.01 7.91
C ASP A 184 -1.82 -34.91 9.21
N GLU A 185 -0.71 -35.67 9.31
CA GLU A 185 0.19 -35.60 10.48
C GLU A 185 0.95 -34.27 10.56
N PHE A 186 1.37 -33.75 9.43
CA PHE A 186 2.05 -32.47 9.37
C PHE A 186 1.12 -31.32 9.76
N LEU A 187 -0.13 -31.33 9.28
CA LEU A 187 -1.15 -30.37 9.68
C LEU A 187 -1.46 -30.49 11.18
N LYS A 188 -1.50 -31.72 11.72
CA LYS A 188 -1.67 -31.96 13.15
C LYS A 188 -0.50 -31.41 13.97
N GLU A 189 0.73 -31.56 13.50
CA GLU A 189 1.91 -31.01 14.17
C GLU A 189 1.97 -29.47 14.09
N LEU A 190 1.58 -28.86 12.97
CA LEU A 190 1.43 -27.41 12.80
C LEU A 190 0.37 -26.83 13.75
N LEU A 191 -0.77 -27.48 13.86
CA LEU A 191 -1.87 -27.08 14.74
C LEU A 191 -1.56 -27.30 16.22
N SER A 192 -0.62 -28.19 16.56
CA SER A 192 -0.20 -28.47 17.93
C SER A 192 0.88 -27.52 18.47
N ARG A 193 1.64 -26.87 17.59
CA ARG A 193 2.74 -25.95 17.95
C ARG A 193 2.26 -24.49 17.99
N ARG A 194 1.49 -24.12 19.00
CA ARG A 194 0.82 -22.81 19.13
C ARG A 194 1.69 -21.61 19.52
N GLU A 195 3.02 -21.69 19.50
CA GLU A 195 3.87 -20.58 19.92
C GLU A 195 4.93 -20.18 18.85
N GLU A 196 4.87 -18.93 18.40
CA GLU A 196 5.88 -18.07 17.76
C GLU A 196 6.60 -18.50 16.44
N GLN A 197 6.51 -19.74 15.97
CA GLN A 197 7.12 -20.17 14.69
C GLN A 197 6.09 -20.40 13.57
N GLU A 198 4.87 -19.99 13.76
CA GLU A 198 3.69 -20.44 13.02
C GLU A 198 3.63 -20.03 11.55
N PHE A 199 4.27 -18.94 11.16
CA PHE A 199 4.09 -18.39 9.82
C PHE A 199 5.01 -18.98 8.73
N ARG A 200 6.15 -19.53 9.09
CA ARG A 200 7.13 -20.07 8.14
C ARG A 200 6.62 -21.23 7.30
N ASN A 201 5.75 -22.03 7.89
CA ASN A 201 5.28 -23.26 7.27
C ASN A 201 3.97 -23.13 6.48
N ILE A 202 3.35 -21.93 6.45
CA ILE A 202 2.01 -21.74 5.89
C ILE A 202 2.04 -21.80 4.36
N VAL A 203 3.07 -21.28 3.69
CA VAL A 203 3.22 -21.37 2.23
C VAL A 203 3.18 -22.82 1.76
N PHE A 204 3.76 -23.72 2.54
CA PHE A 204 3.86 -25.15 2.21
C PHE A 204 2.66 -25.97 2.68
N SER A 205 1.78 -25.40 3.49
CA SER A 205 0.51 -26.02 3.90
C SER A 205 -0.66 -25.64 3.00
N ILE A 206 -0.41 -24.80 1.96
CA ILE A 206 -1.43 -24.41 1.00
C ILE A 206 -1.89 -25.66 0.24
N GLN A 207 -3.18 -25.98 0.39
CA GLN A 207 -3.79 -27.09 -0.33
C GLN A 207 -4.01 -26.74 -1.80
N ARG A 208 -4.18 -27.76 -2.65
CA ARG A 208 -4.36 -27.59 -4.09
C ARG A 208 -5.43 -26.57 -4.45
N HIS A 209 -6.61 -26.66 -3.84
CA HIS A 209 -7.71 -25.72 -4.09
C HIS A 209 -7.35 -24.28 -3.69
N GLN A 210 -6.69 -24.09 -2.54
CA GLN A 210 -6.17 -22.79 -2.14
C GLN A 210 -5.13 -22.25 -3.14
N GLY A 211 -4.27 -23.13 -3.68
CA GLY A 211 -3.31 -22.80 -4.72
C GLY A 211 -3.98 -22.32 -6.01
N GLU A 212 -5.08 -22.94 -6.42
CA GLU A 212 -5.88 -22.53 -7.58
C GLU A 212 -6.46 -21.12 -7.39
N ILE A 213 -6.99 -20.82 -6.20
CA ILE A 213 -7.49 -19.48 -5.84
C ILE A 213 -6.37 -18.44 -5.90
N ILE A 214 -5.22 -18.74 -5.31
CA ILE A 214 -4.04 -17.86 -5.28
C ILE A 214 -3.56 -17.53 -6.70
N GLN A 215 -3.63 -18.47 -7.63
CA GLN A 215 -3.17 -18.33 -9.01
C GLN A 215 -4.23 -17.73 -9.96
N THR A 216 -5.45 -17.41 -9.50
CA THR A 216 -6.47 -16.77 -10.36
C THR A 216 -5.91 -15.50 -11.02
N PRO A 217 -6.11 -15.28 -12.34
CA PRO A 217 -5.55 -14.15 -13.07
C PRO A 217 -5.92 -12.78 -12.48
N PHE A 218 -5.02 -11.79 -12.60
CA PHE A 218 -5.19 -10.45 -12.07
C PHE A 218 -6.48 -9.75 -12.51
N LYS A 219 -6.79 -9.78 -13.79
CA LYS A 219 -7.94 -9.03 -14.35
C LYS A 219 -9.32 -9.61 -13.99
N GLN A 220 -9.36 -10.71 -13.27
CA GLN A 220 -10.60 -11.36 -12.86
C GLN A 220 -11.01 -10.90 -11.47
N ASN A 221 -12.20 -10.28 -11.36
CA ASN A 221 -12.77 -10.03 -10.04
C ASN A 221 -13.08 -11.36 -9.34
N LEU A 222 -12.70 -11.44 -8.08
CA LEU A 222 -12.74 -12.67 -7.30
C LEU A 222 -13.57 -12.48 -6.03
N ILE A 223 -14.44 -13.44 -5.75
CA ILE A 223 -15.07 -13.63 -4.45
C ILE A 223 -14.56 -14.95 -3.88
N VAL A 224 -14.02 -14.92 -2.67
CA VAL A 224 -13.68 -16.10 -1.91
C VAL A 224 -14.65 -16.20 -0.73
N GLN A 225 -15.66 -17.04 -0.92
CA GLN A 225 -16.61 -17.41 0.12
C GLN A 225 -15.98 -18.54 0.94
N GLY A 226 -15.64 -18.29 2.18
CA GLY A 226 -15.05 -19.31 3.03
C GLY A 226 -15.68 -19.32 4.40
N CYS A 227 -15.83 -20.51 4.99
CA CYS A 227 -16.28 -20.64 6.36
C CYS A 227 -15.31 -20.02 7.37
N ALA A 228 -15.75 -19.85 8.61
CA ALA A 228 -14.85 -19.45 9.69
C ALA A 228 -13.66 -20.42 9.78
N GLY A 229 -12.45 -19.90 9.88
CA GLY A 229 -11.25 -20.72 9.98
C GLY A 229 -10.74 -21.36 8.69
N SER A 230 -11.25 -21.00 7.53
CA SER A 230 -10.83 -21.57 6.23
C SER A 230 -9.52 -20.96 5.66
N GLY A 231 -8.93 -19.97 6.31
CA GLY A 231 -7.68 -19.36 5.84
C GLY A 231 -7.83 -18.26 4.79
N LYS A 232 -9.02 -17.67 4.61
CA LYS A 232 -9.31 -16.59 3.64
C LYS A 232 -8.26 -15.47 3.64
N SER A 233 -7.97 -14.92 4.80
CA SER A 233 -7.03 -13.81 4.96
C SER A 233 -5.59 -14.19 4.61
N MET A 234 -5.24 -15.46 4.85
CA MET A 234 -3.94 -16.02 4.46
C MET A 234 -3.81 -16.10 2.94
N ILE A 235 -4.83 -16.62 2.27
CA ILE A 235 -4.87 -16.69 0.80
C ILE A 235 -4.78 -15.28 0.20
N MET A 236 -5.49 -14.30 0.77
CA MET A 236 -5.39 -12.92 0.33
C MET A 236 -3.94 -12.43 0.33
N LEU A 237 -3.21 -12.63 1.40
CA LEU A 237 -1.83 -12.18 1.52
C LEU A 237 -0.86 -12.95 0.63
N HIS A 238 -1.01 -14.27 0.49
CA HIS A 238 -0.15 -15.08 -0.37
C HIS A 238 -0.40 -14.85 -1.88
N ARG A 239 -1.59 -14.41 -2.24
CA ARG A 239 -1.92 -14.06 -3.62
C ARG A 239 -1.16 -12.80 -4.12
N LEU A 240 -0.90 -11.84 -3.25
CA LEU A 240 -0.31 -10.55 -3.63
C LEU A 240 1.08 -10.64 -4.24
N PRO A 241 2.06 -11.40 -3.68
CA PRO A 241 3.38 -11.55 -4.30
C PRO A 241 3.31 -12.11 -5.71
N ILE A 242 2.42 -13.07 -5.94
CA ILE A 242 2.21 -13.68 -7.26
C ILE A 242 1.64 -12.66 -8.24
N LEU A 243 0.60 -11.94 -7.85
CA LEU A 243 0.01 -10.91 -8.70
C LEU A 243 1.00 -9.81 -9.09
N LEU A 244 1.81 -9.34 -8.12
CA LEU A 244 2.85 -8.34 -8.36
C LEU A 244 3.97 -8.87 -9.26
N TYR A 245 4.35 -10.14 -9.09
CA TYR A 245 5.36 -10.79 -9.91
C TYR A 245 4.89 -10.97 -11.37
N ASP A 246 3.66 -11.47 -11.56
CA ASP A 246 3.12 -11.78 -12.88
C ASP A 246 2.70 -10.55 -13.68
N ASN A 247 2.41 -9.42 -13.02
CA ASN A 247 1.85 -8.23 -13.65
C ASN A 247 2.65 -6.95 -13.35
N PRO A 248 3.99 -6.93 -13.54
CA PRO A 248 4.84 -5.81 -13.09
C PRO A 248 4.55 -4.49 -13.82
N ASN A 249 3.94 -4.53 -15.01
CA ASN A 249 3.57 -3.35 -15.80
C ASN A 249 2.18 -2.79 -15.42
N ALA A 250 1.27 -3.63 -14.95
CA ALA A 250 -0.11 -3.27 -14.63
C ALA A 250 -0.33 -3.04 -13.13
N LEU A 251 0.39 -3.80 -12.31
CA LEU A 251 0.25 -3.80 -10.87
C LEU A 251 1.56 -3.41 -10.20
N ASN A 252 1.48 -2.46 -9.29
CA ASN A 252 2.60 -2.06 -8.46
C ASN A 252 2.09 -1.69 -7.06
N ARG A 253 2.99 -1.47 -6.11
CA ARG A 253 2.66 -1.18 -4.72
C ARG A 253 1.84 0.10 -4.51
N ASN A 254 1.87 1.03 -5.47
CA ASN A 254 1.18 2.32 -5.37
C ASN A 254 -0.27 2.27 -5.85
N ASN A 255 -0.64 1.25 -6.66
CA ASN A 255 -1.99 1.09 -7.20
C ASN A 255 -2.72 -0.15 -6.68
N LEU A 256 -2.31 -0.64 -5.50
CA LEU A 256 -2.92 -1.74 -4.78
C LEU A 256 -3.25 -1.28 -3.35
N TYR A 257 -4.44 -1.62 -2.86
CA TYR A 257 -4.88 -1.32 -1.50
C TYR A 257 -5.54 -2.54 -0.85
N ILE A 258 -5.25 -2.76 0.44
CA ILE A 258 -5.93 -3.78 1.26
C ILE A 258 -6.83 -3.09 2.28
N ILE A 259 -8.09 -3.46 2.29
CA ILE A 259 -9.05 -3.05 3.31
C ILE A 259 -9.25 -4.21 4.28
N SER A 260 -9.04 -3.96 5.56
CA SER A 260 -9.12 -4.93 6.65
C SER A 260 -10.11 -4.48 7.72
N PRO A 261 -10.78 -5.42 8.42
CA PRO A 261 -11.79 -5.08 9.41
C PRO A 261 -11.25 -4.34 10.65
N SER A 262 -9.98 -4.57 11.02
CA SER A 262 -9.43 -4.00 12.25
C SER A 262 -7.95 -3.59 12.14
N THR A 263 -7.55 -2.64 13.00
CA THR A 263 -6.15 -2.21 13.13
C THR A 263 -5.24 -3.31 13.69
N THR A 264 -5.76 -4.19 14.54
CA THR A 264 -5.02 -5.34 15.07
C THR A 264 -4.65 -6.31 13.96
N TYR A 265 -5.58 -6.60 13.05
CA TYR A 265 -5.32 -7.42 11.87
C TYR A 265 -4.27 -6.77 10.95
N ILE A 266 -4.35 -5.45 10.76
CA ILE A 266 -3.36 -4.72 9.96
C ILE A 266 -1.95 -4.90 10.55
N GLN A 267 -1.80 -4.83 11.89
CA GLN A 267 -0.51 -5.05 12.56
C GLN A 267 0.03 -6.47 12.38
N MET A 268 -0.87 -7.47 12.38
CA MET A 268 -0.51 -8.86 12.09
C MET A 268 -0.10 -9.02 10.62
N ALA A 269 -0.88 -8.51 9.70
CA ALA A 269 -0.59 -8.53 8.27
C ALA A 269 0.70 -7.76 7.91
N GLU A 270 1.04 -6.73 8.68
CA GLU A 270 2.32 -6.01 8.59
C GLU A 270 3.54 -6.92 8.81
N ARG A 271 3.47 -7.86 9.78
CA ARG A 271 4.53 -8.83 10.02
C ARG A 271 4.67 -9.78 8.83
N MET A 272 3.54 -10.35 8.37
CA MET A 272 3.53 -11.25 7.20
C MET A 272 3.99 -10.56 5.92
N ARG A 273 3.65 -9.29 5.73
CA ARG A 273 4.10 -8.48 4.61
C ARG A 273 5.63 -8.44 4.51
N LEU A 274 6.30 -8.30 5.65
CA LEU A 274 7.76 -8.30 5.71
C LEU A 274 8.34 -9.67 5.31
N GLU A 275 7.69 -10.75 5.70
CA GLU A 275 8.09 -12.13 5.37
C GLU A 275 7.88 -12.42 3.88
N LEU A 276 6.80 -11.91 3.29
CA LEU A 276 6.48 -12.09 1.86
C LEU A 276 7.20 -11.11 0.91
N GLU A 277 8.16 -10.30 1.40
CA GLU A 277 8.89 -9.26 0.63
C GLU A 277 8.00 -8.17 -0.01
N ILE A 278 6.81 -7.95 0.52
CA ILE A 278 5.92 -6.90 0.03
C ILE A 278 6.12 -5.65 0.90
N GLU A 279 7.19 -4.90 0.67
CA GLU A 279 7.43 -3.61 1.34
C GLU A 279 6.48 -2.53 0.79
N ASP A 280 6.11 -1.55 1.65
CA ASP A 280 5.33 -0.34 1.30
C ASP A 280 3.94 -0.59 0.70
N LEU A 281 3.27 -1.66 1.10
CA LEU A 281 1.90 -1.96 0.70
C LEU A 281 0.91 -1.06 1.45
N LYS A 282 -0.03 -0.45 0.71
CA LYS A 282 -1.10 0.35 1.33
C LYS A 282 -2.14 -0.56 1.96
N MET A 283 -2.33 -0.40 3.26
CA MET A 283 -3.30 -1.16 4.04
C MET A 283 -4.01 -0.24 5.03
N GLY A 284 -5.27 -0.51 5.28
CA GLY A 284 -6.03 0.27 6.26
C GLY A 284 -7.40 -0.32 6.55
N THR A 285 -8.06 0.24 7.58
CA THR A 285 -9.49 0.00 7.79
C THR A 285 -10.30 0.71 6.69
N LEU A 286 -11.56 0.36 6.55
CA LEU A 286 -12.45 1.02 5.60
C LEU A 286 -12.51 2.55 5.83
N ASN A 287 -12.57 3.00 7.08
CA ASN A 287 -12.56 4.43 7.37
C ASN A 287 -11.23 5.09 7.00
N GLN A 288 -10.08 4.43 7.22
CA GLN A 288 -8.78 4.92 6.77
C GLN A 288 -8.68 4.97 5.24
N TYR A 289 -9.33 4.04 4.55
CA TYR A 289 -9.44 4.09 3.10
C TYR A 289 -10.28 5.28 2.62
N TRP A 290 -11.41 5.56 3.29
CA TRP A 290 -12.20 6.76 2.98
C TRP A 290 -11.42 8.04 3.19
N ASP A 291 -10.70 8.17 4.33
CA ASP A 291 -9.81 9.30 4.62
C ASP A 291 -8.76 9.49 3.51
N TYR A 292 -8.10 8.39 3.12
CA TYR A 292 -7.12 8.40 2.04
C TYR A 292 -7.71 8.86 0.69
N VAL A 293 -8.93 8.47 0.36
CA VAL A 293 -9.60 8.91 -0.87
C VAL A 293 -10.04 10.38 -0.77
N ILE A 294 -10.53 10.82 0.39
CA ILE A 294 -10.90 12.23 0.65
C ILE A 294 -9.69 13.15 0.47
N GLU A 295 -8.52 12.74 0.95
CA GLU A 295 -7.27 13.47 0.74
C GLU A 295 -6.91 13.60 -0.76
N LYS A 296 -7.26 12.62 -1.59
CA LYS A 296 -7.09 12.70 -3.06
C LYS A 296 -7.94 13.81 -3.71
N TYR A 297 -9.04 14.22 -3.10
CA TYR A 297 -9.81 15.40 -3.52
C TYR A 297 -9.19 16.71 -3.01
N GLY A 298 -8.15 16.63 -2.19
CA GLY A 298 -7.53 17.78 -1.53
C GLY A 298 -8.33 18.32 -0.34
N ASN A 299 -9.21 17.49 0.22
CA ASN A 299 -9.96 17.76 1.44
C ASN A 299 -9.26 17.11 2.65
N SER A 300 -9.49 17.66 3.84
CA SER A 300 -8.92 17.09 5.08
C SER A 300 -9.96 16.27 5.83
N PRO A 301 -9.59 15.13 6.44
CA PRO A 301 -10.46 14.39 7.35
C PRO A 301 -10.98 15.21 8.54
N SER A 302 -10.32 16.31 8.91
CA SER A 302 -10.79 17.22 9.96
C SER A 302 -12.10 17.96 9.60
N GLU A 303 -12.49 18.00 8.32
CA GLU A 303 -13.68 18.71 7.86
C GLU A 303 -15.01 18.04 8.30
N TYR A 304 -15.00 16.76 8.68
CA TYR A 304 -16.18 16.03 9.17
C TYR A 304 -16.07 15.58 10.62
N GLY A 305 -15.06 16.01 11.38
CA GLY A 305 -14.95 15.79 12.83
C GLY A 305 -13.51 15.68 13.33
N GLU A 306 -13.14 16.50 14.30
CA GLU A 306 -11.77 16.52 14.87
C GLU A 306 -11.44 15.33 15.78
N ASN A 307 -12.43 14.64 16.34
CA ASN A 307 -12.25 13.55 17.29
C ASN A 307 -12.58 12.19 16.64
N ARG A 308 -11.55 11.39 16.44
CA ARG A 308 -11.62 10.03 15.85
C ARG A 308 -12.35 8.97 16.69
N SER A 309 -13.03 9.33 17.74
CA SER A 309 -13.97 8.45 18.45
C SER A 309 -15.33 8.52 17.75
N TYR A 310 -15.53 7.66 16.74
CA TYR A 310 -16.80 7.59 16.05
C TYR A 310 -17.93 7.15 16.99
N VAL A 311 -18.99 7.92 17.01
CA VAL A 311 -20.21 7.52 17.72
C VAL A 311 -20.91 6.42 16.89
N LYS A 312 -21.26 5.30 17.54
CA LYS A 312 -22.02 4.21 16.88
C LYS A 312 -23.38 4.76 16.51
N ALA A 313 -23.75 4.65 15.26
CA ALA A 313 -25.06 5.02 14.77
C ALA A 313 -26.07 3.88 14.97
N ALA A 314 -27.35 4.22 15.08
CA ALA A 314 -28.42 3.25 15.13
C ALA A 314 -28.63 2.56 13.76
N ASP A 315 -29.14 1.35 13.74
CA ASP A 315 -29.23 0.53 12.53
C ASP A 315 -30.18 1.13 11.48
N ASP A 316 -31.25 1.80 11.88
CA ASP A 316 -32.14 2.53 10.97
C ASP A 316 -31.45 3.69 10.26
N ILE A 317 -30.55 4.39 10.95
CA ILE A 317 -29.70 5.44 10.36
C ILE A 317 -28.73 4.84 9.37
N LEU A 318 -28.07 3.74 9.72
CA LEU A 318 -27.16 3.05 8.82
C LEU A 318 -27.86 2.53 7.56
N ALA A 319 -29.07 1.96 7.73
CA ALA A 319 -29.89 1.51 6.60
C ALA A 319 -30.25 2.67 5.65
N TYR A 320 -30.51 3.87 6.19
CA TYR A 320 -30.75 5.05 5.36
C TYR A 320 -29.48 5.54 4.68
N VAL A 321 -28.37 5.70 5.42
CA VAL A 321 -27.10 6.24 4.90
C VAL A 321 -26.56 5.38 3.76
N TYR A 322 -26.65 4.06 3.87
CA TYR A 322 -26.20 3.11 2.85
C TYR A 322 -27.33 2.70 1.88
N SER A 323 -28.20 3.64 1.51
CA SER A 323 -29.30 3.43 0.57
C SER A 323 -29.25 4.35 -0.64
N ASP A 324 -29.88 3.94 -1.73
CA ASP A 324 -30.06 4.77 -2.93
C ASP A 324 -30.87 6.04 -2.63
N LYS A 325 -31.72 6.00 -1.59
CA LYS A 325 -32.47 7.17 -1.13
C LYS A 325 -31.54 8.25 -0.60
N CYS A 326 -30.55 7.89 0.22
CA CYS A 326 -29.57 8.86 0.73
C CYS A 326 -28.77 9.49 -0.41
N ILE A 327 -28.34 8.68 -1.40
CA ILE A 327 -27.64 9.18 -2.59
C ILE A 327 -28.54 10.15 -3.37
N LYS A 328 -29.82 9.86 -3.49
CA LYS A 328 -30.78 10.76 -4.13
C LYS A 328 -30.95 12.06 -3.34
N ASP A 329 -31.11 11.99 -2.03
CA ASP A 329 -31.25 13.16 -1.16
C ASP A 329 -30.00 14.05 -1.23
N ILE A 330 -28.79 13.48 -1.33
CA ILE A 330 -27.55 14.22 -1.57
C ILE A 330 -27.62 14.97 -2.91
N LYS A 331 -28.04 14.32 -3.99
CA LYS A 331 -28.18 14.94 -5.32
C LYS A 331 -29.21 16.08 -5.31
N ASP A 332 -30.33 15.88 -4.59
CA ASP A 332 -31.38 16.90 -4.45
C ASP A 332 -30.86 18.13 -3.67
N GLU A 333 -30.09 17.94 -2.59
CA GLU A 333 -29.44 19.01 -1.85
C GLU A 333 -28.43 19.77 -2.73
N ILE A 334 -27.58 19.06 -3.49
CA ILE A 334 -26.64 19.67 -4.44
C ILE A 334 -27.42 20.50 -5.46
N SER A 335 -28.50 19.95 -6.02
CA SER A 335 -29.31 20.61 -7.03
C SER A 335 -30.02 21.87 -6.51
N ALA A 336 -30.34 21.90 -5.20
CA ALA A 336 -30.93 23.09 -4.57
C ALA A 336 -29.94 24.26 -4.41
N ILE A 337 -28.64 23.99 -4.41
CA ILE A 337 -27.58 24.99 -4.18
C ILE A 337 -26.93 25.47 -5.48
N LEU A 338 -26.81 24.59 -6.49
CA LEU A 338 -26.08 24.89 -7.74
C LEU A 338 -26.92 25.61 -8.79
N ASP A 339 -26.36 26.68 -9.37
CA ASP A 339 -26.87 27.29 -10.59
C ASP A 339 -26.33 26.60 -11.86
N GLU A 340 -27.09 26.65 -12.97
CA GLU A 340 -26.88 25.89 -14.21
C GLU A 340 -25.74 26.42 -15.12
N ASN A 341 -24.72 27.08 -14.62
CA ASN A 341 -23.64 27.62 -15.46
C ASN A 341 -22.67 26.54 -15.92
N ILE A 342 -22.78 26.16 -17.18
CA ILE A 342 -22.03 25.05 -17.80
C ILE A 342 -20.87 25.56 -18.65
N VAL A 343 -19.71 24.96 -18.50
CA VAL A 343 -18.51 25.20 -19.32
C VAL A 343 -18.48 24.30 -20.54
N ASP A 344 -18.18 24.84 -21.72
CA ASP A 344 -18.03 24.10 -22.96
C ASP A 344 -16.56 23.67 -23.19
N TYR A 345 -16.32 22.39 -23.51
CA TYR A 345 -14.98 21.76 -23.68
C TYR A 345 -14.76 21.22 -25.09
N ARG A 346 -15.37 21.79 -26.12
CA ARG A 346 -15.39 21.26 -27.50
C ARG A 346 -14.01 20.96 -28.08
N GLU A 347 -13.00 21.80 -27.82
CA GLU A 347 -11.65 21.59 -28.34
C GLU A 347 -11.06 20.28 -27.83
N GLY A 348 -11.16 20.00 -26.54
CA GLY A 348 -10.67 18.74 -25.94
C GLY A 348 -11.44 17.52 -26.45
N TYR A 349 -12.73 17.63 -26.69
CA TYR A 349 -13.55 16.54 -27.25
C TYR A 349 -13.14 16.20 -28.67
N SER A 350 -12.97 17.19 -29.52
CA SER A 350 -12.56 16.98 -30.92
C SER A 350 -11.15 16.40 -31.01
N THR A 351 -10.21 16.92 -30.23
CA THR A 351 -8.81 16.50 -30.22
C THR A 351 -8.64 15.03 -29.82
N PHE A 352 -9.38 14.57 -28.80
CA PHE A 352 -9.26 13.18 -28.32
C PHE A 352 -10.37 12.26 -28.83
N HIS A 353 -11.17 12.70 -29.80
CA HIS A 353 -12.31 11.95 -30.35
C HIS A 353 -13.25 11.42 -29.24
N ILE A 354 -13.50 12.24 -28.22
CA ILE A 354 -14.48 11.96 -27.19
C ILE A 354 -15.84 12.30 -27.77
N SER A 355 -16.82 11.38 -27.64
CA SER A 355 -18.20 11.66 -28.05
C SER A 355 -18.73 12.89 -27.31
N GLU A 356 -19.08 13.91 -28.06
CA GLU A 356 -19.84 15.03 -27.55
C GLU A 356 -21.22 14.51 -27.16
N ASP A 357 -21.46 14.33 -25.86
CA ASP A 357 -22.84 14.36 -25.38
C ASP A 357 -23.31 15.80 -25.55
N THR A 358 -23.84 16.10 -26.72
CA THR A 358 -24.24 17.47 -27.16
C THR A 358 -25.34 18.07 -26.28
N GLU A 359 -26.04 17.23 -25.52
CA GLU A 359 -26.96 17.66 -24.47
C GLU A 359 -26.66 16.93 -23.18
N ILE A 360 -25.84 17.55 -22.31
CA ILE A 360 -25.73 17.07 -20.94
C ILE A 360 -27.03 17.44 -20.23
N THR A 361 -28.02 16.58 -20.39
CA THR A 361 -29.30 16.67 -19.68
C THR A 361 -29.18 15.96 -18.33
N GLY A 362 -29.84 16.51 -17.32
CA GLY A 362 -29.85 15.95 -15.98
C GLY A 362 -30.07 17.02 -14.90
N THR A 363 -30.01 16.60 -13.66
CA THR A 363 -30.00 17.52 -12.52
C THR A 363 -28.70 18.33 -12.50
N PRO A 364 -28.67 19.56 -11.90
CA PRO A 364 -27.43 20.36 -11.78
C PRO A 364 -26.25 19.59 -11.20
N ALA A 365 -26.50 18.68 -10.24
CA ALA A 365 -25.48 17.79 -9.69
C ALA A 365 -24.90 16.81 -10.73
N GLU A 366 -25.74 16.23 -11.56
CA GLU A 366 -25.31 15.31 -12.63
C GLU A 366 -24.54 16.05 -13.71
N ILE A 367 -24.97 17.25 -14.06
CA ILE A 367 -24.30 18.11 -15.04
C ILE A 367 -22.90 18.47 -14.50
N LEU A 368 -22.79 18.98 -13.26
CA LEU A 368 -21.51 19.32 -12.65
C LEU A 368 -20.57 18.10 -12.60
N ARG A 369 -21.07 16.94 -12.17
CA ARG A 369 -20.30 15.70 -12.12
C ARG A 369 -19.83 15.26 -13.51
N LYS A 370 -20.71 15.26 -14.51
CA LYS A 370 -20.36 14.92 -15.89
C LYS A 370 -19.26 15.86 -16.41
N ARG A 371 -19.36 17.16 -16.17
CA ARG A 371 -18.34 18.14 -16.55
C ARG A 371 -17.00 17.93 -15.82
N ALA A 372 -17.03 17.66 -14.53
CA ALA A 372 -15.82 17.35 -13.78
C ALA A 372 -15.12 16.08 -14.33
N VAL A 373 -15.87 15.03 -14.62
CA VAL A 373 -15.36 13.80 -15.22
C VAL A 373 -14.79 14.04 -16.62
N GLN A 374 -15.48 14.80 -17.45
CA GLN A 374 -15.03 15.12 -18.81
C GLN A 374 -13.75 15.96 -18.80
N THR A 375 -13.67 16.97 -17.93
CA THR A 375 -12.45 17.75 -17.73
C THR A 375 -11.26 16.88 -17.36
N GLN A 376 -11.47 15.99 -16.40
CA GLN A 376 -10.43 15.05 -15.97
C GLN A 376 -10.01 14.07 -17.07
N LEU A 377 -10.97 13.58 -17.87
CA LEU A 377 -10.69 12.69 -18.97
C LEU A 377 -9.82 13.35 -20.03
N ILE A 378 -10.13 14.59 -20.40
CA ILE A 378 -9.34 15.36 -21.37
C ILE A 378 -7.92 15.59 -20.84
N ILE A 379 -7.80 16.06 -19.58
CA ILE A 379 -6.50 16.27 -18.93
C ILE A 379 -5.69 14.97 -18.86
N SER A 380 -6.33 13.87 -18.51
CA SER A 380 -5.67 12.55 -18.40
C SER A 380 -5.16 12.08 -19.77
N LYS A 381 -5.97 12.14 -20.82
CA LYS A 381 -5.57 11.78 -22.19
C LYS A 381 -4.44 12.66 -22.70
N ASN A 382 -4.51 13.97 -22.45
CA ASN A 382 -3.41 14.88 -22.79
C ASN A 382 -2.11 14.53 -22.03
N LYS A 383 -2.22 14.17 -20.76
CA LYS A 383 -1.07 13.71 -19.95
C LYS A 383 -0.46 12.42 -20.50
N GLU A 384 -1.26 11.46 -20.94
CA GLU A 384 -0.77 10.24 -21.57
C GLU A 384 -0.01 10.53 -22.87
N SER A 385 -0.56 11.40 -23.73
CA SER A 385 0.10 11.86 -24.96
C SER A 385 1.42 12.57 -24.62
N LEU A 386 1.42 13.47 -23.64
CA LEU A 386 2.62 14.16 -23.18
C LEU A 386 3.68 13.19 -22.63
N GLN A 387 3.29 12.12 -21.93
CA GLN A 387 4.24 11.10 -21.47
C GLN A 387 4.92 10.37 -22.62
N LYS A 388 4.20 10.10 -23.71
CA LYS A 388 4.79 9.48 -24.92
C LYS A 388 5.81 10.43 -25.56
N TYR A 389 5.44 11.71 -25.73
CA TYR A 389 6.39 12.73 -26.23
C TYR A 389 7.60 12.89 -25.30
N TYR A 390 7.41 12.90 -23.98
CA TYR A 390 8.50 13.00 -23.02
C TYR A 390 9.52 11.87 -23.18
N LYS A 391 9.04 10.64 -23.37
CA LYS A 391 9.91 9.46 -23.59
C LYS A 391 10.74 9.58 -24.87
N ALA A 392 10.22 10.23 -25.91
CA ALA A 392 10.94 10.44 -27.17
C ALA A 392 11.88 11.63 -27.14
N VAL A 393 11.43 12.75 -26.56
CA VAL A 393 12.12 14.05 -26.57
C VAL A 393 13.28 14.08 -25.57
N LYS A 394 13.09 13.55 -24.36
CA LYS A 394 14.11 13.63 -23.30
C LYS A 394 15.45 13.01 -23.69
N PRO A 395 15.52 11.78 -24.26
CA PRO A 395 16.78 11.22 -24.72
C PRO A 395 17.42 12.02 -25.86
N LEU A 396 16.60 12.56 -26.76
CA LEU A 396 17.06 13.38 -27.86
C LEU A 396 17.74 14.67 -27.39
N LEU A 397 17.11 15.42 -26.47
CA LEU A 397 17.68 16.64 -25.92
C LEU A 397 18.95 16.36 -25.11
N GLY A 398 18.98 15.27 -24.33
CA GLY A 398 20.17 14.83 -23.62
C GLY A 398 21.33 14.50 -24.59
N LYS A 399 21.07 13.78 -25.68
CA LYS A 399 22.08 13.50 -26.70
C LYS A 399 22.59 14.78 -27.40
N LEU A 400 21.72 15.75 -27.67
CA LEU A 400 22.11 17.06 -28.22
C LEU A 400 23.03 17.82 -27.27
N GLU A 401 22.73 17.79 -25.98
CA GLU A 401 23.60 18.40 -24.97
C GLU A 401 24.98 17.76 -24.93
N ASP A 402 25.04 16.41 -24.95
CA ASP A 402 26.31 15.68 -25.01
C ASP A 402 27.10 16.00 -26.27
N ILE A 403 26.42 16.12 -27.42
CA ILE A 403 27.07 16.48 -28.70
C ILE A 403 27.61 17.91 -28.64
N SER A 404 26.87 18.87 -28.10
CA SER A 404 27.33 20.23 -27.93
C SER A 404 28.59 20.31 -27.05
N ARG A 405 28.61 19.62 -25.90
CA ARG A 405 29.78 19.55 -25.02
C ARG A 405 30.97 18.88 -25.71
N MET A 406 30.73 17.81 -26.48
CA MET A 406 31.75 17.13 -27.24
C MET A 406 32.35 18.05 -28.31
N PHE A 407 31.54 18.81 -29.06
CA PHE A 407 32.01 19.71 -30.09
C PHE A 407 32.89 20.83 -29.51
N SER A 408 32.39 21.50 -28.47
CA SER A 408 33.12 22.61 -27.81
C SER A 408 34.43 22.20 -27.19
N SER A 409 34.61 20.98 -26.75
CA SER A 409 35.78 20.49 -26.07
C SER A 409 36.72 19.60 -26.92
N ARG A 410 36.31 19.30 -28.16
CA ARG A 410 36.92 18.24 -28.98
C ARG A 410 38.39 18.43 -29.24
N LYS A 411 38.81 19.65 -29.67
CA LYS A 411 40.22 19.96 -29.93
C LYS A 411 41.08 19.71 -28.68
N GLN A 412 40.65 20.24 -27.55
CA GLN A 412 41.39 20.10 -26.28
C GLN A 412 41.42 18.65 -25.80
N ALA A 413 40.32 17.92 -25.96
CA ALA A 413 40.23 16.50 -25.55
C ALA A 413 41.20 15.63 -26.40
N LEU A 414 41.27 15.86 -27.71
CA LEU A 414 42.19 15.16 -28.60
C LEU A 414 43.63 15.47 -28.26
N LEU A 415 44.01 16.76 -28.11
CA LEU A 415 45.34 17.16 -27.72
C LEU A 415 45.76 16.60 -26.36
N ARG A 416 44.90 16.62 -25.38
CA ARG A 416 45.17 15.98 -24.06
C ARG A 416 45.47 14.51 -24.19
N ARG A 417 44.67 13.76 -24.98
CA ARG A 417 44.84 12.31 -25.18
C ARG A 417 46.14 12.01 -25.90
N VAL A 418 46.48 12.76 -26.95
CA VAL A 418 47.74 12.62 -27.69
C VAL A 418 48.92 12.90 -26.76
N ASN A 419 48.87 14.00 -26.00
CA ASN A 419 49.96 14.35 -25.05
C ASN A 419 50.09 13.33 -23.91
N GLN A 420 48.96 12.76 -23.47
CA GLN A 420 49.00 11.70 -22.47
C GLN A 420 49.67 10.43 -23.01
N ASN A 421 49.33 10.02 -24.26
CA ASN A 421 49.95 8.88 -24.90
C ASN A 421 51.46 9.09 -25.08
N ILE A 422 51.89 10.31 -25.45
CA ILE A 422 53.29 10.67 -25.55
C ILE A 422 54.00 10.51 -24.17
N ALA A 423 53.37 11.09 -23.11
CA ALA A 423 53.94 11.03 -21.78
C ALA A 423 54.02 9.59 -21.20
N GLU A 424 53.04 8.75 -21.52
CA GLU A 424 53.04 7.34 -21.13
C GLU A 424 54.20 6.55 -21.82
N GLU A 425 54.40 6.77 -23.13
CA GLU A 425 55.51 6.13 -23.84
C GLU A 425 56.91 6.68 -23.43
N GLU A 426 57.04 7.97 -23.20
CA GLU A 426 58.27 8.56 -22.61
C GLU A 426 58.58 7.93 -21.25
N LYS A 427 57.56 7.77 -20.40
CA LYS A 427 57.70 7.09 -19.10
C LYS A 427 58.10 5.62 -19.25
N ARG A 428 57.60 4.94 -20.29
CA ARG A 428 57.97 3.56 -20.61
C ARG A 428 59.44 3.43 -21.00
N ILE A 429 59.95 4.36 -21.83
CA ILE A 429 61.38 4.44 -22.19
C ILE A 429 62.20 4.63 -20.94
N VAL A 430 61.88 5.63 -20.10
CA VAL A 430 62.61 5.90 -18.86
C VAL A 430 62.62 4.70 -17.92
N ASN A 431 61.46 4.03 -17.75
CA ASN A 431 61.37 2.84 -16.89
C ASN A 431 62.19 1.66 -17.46
N THR A 432 62.27 1.54 -18.79
CA THR A 432 63.07 0.51 -19.45
C THR A 432 64.59 0.78 -19.25
N ALA A 433 64.99 2.04 -19.42
CA ALA A 433 66.36 2.45 -19.13
C ALA A 433 66.82 2.18 -17.69
N LYS A 434 65.96 2.61 -16.70
CA LYS A 434 66.16 2.36 -15.26
C LYS A 434 66.24 0.86 -14.89
N LYS A 435 65.52 0.00 -15.62
CA LYS A 435 65.64 -1.45 -15.39
C LYS A 435 66.98 -2.00 -15.89
N LEU A 436 67.57 -1.45 -17.00
CA LEU A 436 68.83 -1.88 -17.58
C LEU A 436 70.02 -1.44 -16.74
N GLU A 437 69.97 -0.29 -16.03
CA GLU A 437 70.98 0.19 -15.13
C GLU A 437 71.43 -0.83 -14.07
N LYS A 438 70.64 -1.85 -13.82
CA LYS A 438 70.96 -2.91 -12.83
C LYS A 438 71.72 -4.10 -13.39
N TYR A 439 71.97 -4.14 -14.68
CA TYR A 439 72.59 -5.28 -15.37
C TYR A 439 73.71 -4.84 -16.24
N ASP A 440 74.71 -5.70 -16.41
CA ASP A 440 75.90 -5.45 -17.33
C ASP A 440 75.48 -5.80 -18.77
N GLU A 441 75.81 -4.92 -19.75
CA GLU A 441 75.38 -5.12 -21.15
C GLU A 441 76.13 -6.33 -21.78
N ALA A 442 77.31 -6.65 -21.32
CA ALA A 442 78.07 -7.79 -21.86
C ALA A 442 77.43 -9.13 -21.50
N ASP A 443 76.87 -9.25 -20.28
CA ASP A 443 76.24 -10.48 -19.79
C ASP A 443 74.78 -10.60 -20.19
N HIS A 444 74.12 -9.48 -20.55
CA HIS A 444 72.72 -9.41 -20.83
C HIS A 444 72.35 -8.84 -22.23
N LYS A 445 73.20 -9.03 -23.23
CA LYS A 445 73.09 -8.48 -24.59
C LYS A 445 71.69 -8.58 -25.20
N ARG A 446 71.04 -9.73 -25.07
CA ARG A 446 69.65 -9.95 -25.61
C ARG A 446 68.60 -9.04 -24.95
N MET A 447 68.76 -8.70 -23.67
CA MET A 447 67.91 -7.81 -22.95
C MET A 447 68.09 -6.37 -23.38
N TYR A 448 69.31 -5.95 -23.60
CA TYR A 448 69.68 -4.63 -24.16
C TYR A 448 69.16 -4.49 -25.62
N ASP A 449 69.32 -5.50 -26.46
CA ASP A 449 68.81 -5.49 -27.85
C ASP A 449 67.29 -5.41 -27.92
N ASN A 450 66.58 -6.09 -27.02
CA ASN A 450 65.14 -5.98 -26.92
C ASN A 450 64.67 -4.62 -26.42
N ALA A 451 65.37 -4.04 -25.44
CA ALA A 451 65.10 -2.71 -24.93
C ALA A 451 65.41 -1.63 -25.98
N ARG A 452 66.44 -1.77 -26.75
CA ARG A 452 66.82 -0.85 -27.87
C ARG A 452 65.71 -0.90 -28.94
N LYS A 453 65.22 -2.08 -29.36
CA LYS A 453 64.12 -2.25 -30.27
C LYS A 453 62.78 -1.65 -29.71
N LEU A 454 62.52 -1.85 -28.40
CA LEU A 454 61.37 -1.26 -27.75
C LEU A 454 61.44 0.27 -27.74
N THR A 455 62.63 0.83 -27.43
CA THR A 455 62.89 2.28 -27.42
C THR A 455 62.72 2.88 -28.80
N GLU A 456 63.23 2.21 -29.86
CA GLU A 456 63.07 2.61 -31.26
C GLU A 456 61.60 2.63 -31.67
N THR A 457 60.83 1.59 -31.28
CA THR A 457 59.41 1.48 -31.56
C THR A 457 58.60 2.57 -30.83
N SER A 458 58.90 2.80 -29.54
CA SER A 458 58.29 3.85 -28.76
C SER A 458 58.63 5.25 -29.27
N ASN A 459 59.88 5.49 -29.69
CA ASN A 459 60.28 6.77 -30.29
C ASN A 459 59.56 7.05 -31.62
N LYS A 460 59.38 6.00 -32.44
CA LYS A 460 58.63 6.11 -33.68
C LYS A 460 57.17 6.47 -33.39
N TYR A 461 56.52 5.78 -32.41
CA TYR A 461 55.16 6.07 -31.98
C TYR A 461 55.02 7.51 -31.40
N ILE A 462 55.99 7.98 -30.62
CA ILE A 462 56.04 9.36 -30.10
C ILE A 462 56.13 10.36 -31.27
N ALA A 463 56.94 10.09 -32.29
CA ALA A 463 57.04 10.96 -33.46
C ALA A 463 55.72 11.01 -34.25
N GLU A 464 55.04 9.88 -34.42
CA GLU A 464 53.72 9.80 -35.05
C GLU A 464 52.67 10.59 -34.23
N MET A 465 52.68 10.47 -32.90
CA MET A 465 51.79 11.21 -32.03
C MET A 465 52.07 12.73 -32.03
N LYS A 466 53.32 13.15 -32.10
CA LYS A 466 53.67 14.58 -32.26
C LYS A 466 53.20 15.15 -33.58
N ALA A 467 53.42 14.43 -34.71
CA ALA A 467 52.86 14.81 -35.99
C ALA A 467 51.32 14.88 -36.00
N LEU A 468 50.67 13.98 -35.25
CA LEU A 468 49.20 14.04 -35.07
C LEU A 468 48.79 15.26 -34.25
N ALA A 469 49.50 15.63 -33.21
CA ALA A 469 49.25 16.85 -32.44
C ALA A 469 49.33 18.11 -33.29
N GLU A 470 50.42 18.22 -34.11
CA GLU A 470 50.60 19.35 -35.05
C GLU A 470 49.48 19.41 -36.09
N ASN A 471 49.05 18.26 -36.59
CA ASN A 471 47.90 18.20 -37.52
C ASN A 471 46.58 18.66 -36.85
N ILE A 472 46.33 18.25 -35.59
CA ILE A 472 45.17 18.71 -34.83
C ILE A 472 45.22 20.22 -34.59
N GLU A 473 46.38 20.76 -34.23
CA GLU A 473 46.60 22.19 -34.04
C GLU A 473 46.42 22.99 -35.32
N GLY A 474 46.90 22.48 -36.48
CA GLY A 474 46.79 23.11 -37.81
C GLY A 474 45.38 23.14 -38.40
N ASN A 475 44.46 22.28 -37.99
CA ASN A 475 43.06 22.20 -38.50
C ASN A 475 42.06 23.11 -37.77
N ASN A 476 42.40 24.36 -37.56
CA ASN A 476 41.55 25.32 -36.86
C ASN A 476 40.19 25.48 -37.49
N GLU A 477 40.12 25.59 -38.81
CA GLU A 477 38.81 25.78 -39.50
C GLU A 477 37.81 24.68 -39.21
N TYR A 478 38.23 23.42 -39.13
CA TYR A 478 37.33 22.33 -38.79
C TYR A 478 36.79 22.43 -37.36
N PHE A 479 37.69 22.72 -36.40
CA PHE A 479 37.28 22.85 -35.00
C PHE A 479 36.47 24.12 -34.73
N GLU A 480 36.70 25.22 -35.44
CA GLU A 480 35.84 26.42 -35.44
C GLU A 480 34.47 26.12 -35.98
N ASN A 481 34.35 25.30 -37.04
CA ASN A 481 33.07 24.85 -37.56
C ASN A 481 32.32 23.97 -36.56
N LEU A 482 32.98 23.07 -35.85
CA LEU A 482 32.37 22.29 -34.76
C LEU A 482 31.88 23.17 -33.61
N ASN A 483 32.68 24.16 -33.20
CA ASN A 483 32.27 25.14 -32.18
C ASN A 483 31.06 25.96 -32.61
N ALA A 484 31.03 26.40 -33.88
CA ALA A 484 29.85 27.09 -34.44
C ALA A 484 28.59 26.22 -34.46
N GLU A 485 28.72 24.92 -34.71
CA GLU A 485 27.58 23.98 -34.60
C GLU A 485 27.19 23.74 -33.12
N ALA A 486 28.15 23.67 -32.19
CA ALA A 486 27.86 23.60 -30.76
C ALA A 486 27.03 24.82 -30.29
N GLU A 487 27.46 26.05 -30.70
CA GLU A 487 26.69 27.27 -30.37
C GLU A 487 25.27 27.25 -30.93
N LYS A 488 25.06 26.69 -32.13
CA LYS A 488 23.73 26.54 -32.71
C LYS A 488 22.87 25.54 -31.91
N ILE A 489 23.45 24.42 -31.50
CA ILE A 489 22.79 23.47 -30.60
C ILE A 489 22.41 24.15 -29.29
N ASP A 490 23.33 24.90 -28.69
CA ASP A 490 23.09 25.61 -27.43
C ASP A 490 22.00 26.66 -27.55
N LYS A 491 21.99 27.42 -28.64
CA LYS A 491 20.91 28.38 -28.93
C LYS A 491 19.56 27.67 -29.10
N LEU A 492 19.54 26.50 -29.72
CA LEU A 492 18.33 25.68 -29.89
C LEU A 492 17.84 25.16 -28.53
N LEU A 493 18.71 24.59 -27.71
CA LEU A 493 18.38 24.10 -26.37
C LEU A 493 17.85 25.23 -25.48
N ASN A 494 18.50 26.38 -25.50
CA ASN A 494 18.04 27.57 -24.75
C ASN A 494 16.69 28.08 -25.23
N ALA A 495 16.41 28.09 -26.55
CA ALA A 495 15.12 28.47 -27.11
C ALA A 495 13.99 27.54 -26.63
N PHE A 496 14.27 26.27 -26.44
CA PHE A 496 13.33 25.32 -25.86
C PHE A 496 13.21 25.44 -24.33
N GLY A 497 14.09 26.21 -23.67
CA GLY A 497 14.10 26.35 -22.21
C GLY A 497 14.59 25.09 -21.52
N VAL A 498 15.58 24.42 -22.09
CA VAL A 498 16.26 23.29 -21.45
C VAL A 498 17.21 23.84 -20.40
N ASP A 499 16.94 23.52 -19.14
CA ASP A 499 17.83 23.86 -18.03
C ASP A 499 18.90 22.78 -17.89
N ARG A 500 20.15 23.15 -18.05
CA ARG A 500 21.31 22.24 -18.03
C ARG A 500 21.61 21.68 -16.65
N ASP A 501 21.18 22.40 -15.59
CA ASP A 501 21.40 21.98 -14.21
C ASP A 501 20.29 21.06 -13.69
N SER A 502 19.13 21.01 -14.36
CA SER A 502 18.01 20.14 -14.02
C SER A 502 18.02 18.85 -14.84
N LYS A 503 17.94 17.71 -14.15
CA LYS A 503 17.87 16.38 -14.80
C LYS A 503 16.55 16.11 -15.55
N GLY A 504 15.70 17.12 -15.75
CA GLY A 504 14.36 16.97 -16.33
C GLY A 504 14.02 18.04 -17.36
N ILE A 505 13.06 17.76 -18.23
CA ILE A 505 12.44 18.75 -19.13
C ILE A 505 11.06 19.12 -18.58
N THR A 506 10.72 20.40 -18.65
CA THR A 506 9.40 20.90 -18.20
C THR A 506 8.31 20.61 -19.24
N VAL A 507 7.05 20.71 -18.82
CA VAL A 507 5.91 20.61 -19.77
C VAL A 507 6.00 21.71 -20.83
N SER A 508 6.36 22.93 -20.44
CA SER A 508 6.56 24.04 -21.37
C SER A 508 7.66 23.75 -22.38
N THR A 509 8.80 23.19 -21.95
CA THR A 509 9.86 22.74 -22.85
C THR A 509 9.33 21.74 -23.87
N LEU A 510 8.52 20.78 -23.42
CA LEU A 510 7.96 19.74 -24.27
C LEU A 510 7.04 20.32 -25.36
N TYR A 511 6.13 21.25 -24.98
CA TYR A 511 5.28 21.94 -25.96
C TYR A 511 6.10 22.75 -26.96
N LYS A 512 7.10 23.51 -26.53
CA LYS A 512 7.99 24.27 -27.43
C LYS A 512 8.70 23.37 -28.44
N VAL A 513 9.14 22.17 -28.02
CA VAL A 513 9.78 21.19 -28.92
C VAL A 513 8.77 20.64 -29.92
N ILE A 514 7.55 20.34 -29.47
CA ILE A 514 6.49 19.78 -30.33
C ILE A 514 6.04 20.80 -31.36
N ASP A 515 5.79 22.06 -30.96
CA ASP A 515 5.37 23.17 -31.83
C ASP A 515 6.44 23.47 -32.86
N ASN A 516 7.72 23.37 -32.48
CA ASN A 516 8.87 23.60 -33.38
C ASN A 516 9.49 22.30 -33.92
N LYS A 517 8.76 21.17 -33.91
CA LYS A 517 9.23 19.83 -34.30
C LYS A 517 9.90 19.84 -35.69
N LYS A 518 9.33 20.57 -36.68
CA LYS A 518 9.88 20.65 -38.04
C LYS A 518 11.25 21.33 -38.06
N GLU A 519 11.39 22.43 -37.33
CA GLU A 519 12.67 23.19 -37.27
C GLU A 519 13.73 22.37 -36.51
N LEU A 520 13.36 21.69 -35.43
CA LEU A 520 14.24 20.79 -34.72
C LEU A 520 14.76 19.67 -35.63
N LEU A 521 13.87 18.98 -36.35
CA LEU A 521 14.24 17.88 -37.27
C LEU A 521 15.14 18.40 -38.41
N LYS A 522 14.94 19.62 -38.91
CA LYS A 522 15.79 20.25 -39.93
C LYS A 522 17.18 20.58 -39.36
N ALA A 523 17.24 21.12 -38.15
CA ALA A 523 18.51 21.39 -37.46
C ALA A 523 19.31 20.11 -37.22
N LEU A 524 18.66 19.05 -36.72
CA LEU A 524 19.30 17.73 -36.51
C LEU A 524 19.86 17.13 -37.79
N ARG A 525 19.11 17.24 -38.92
CA ARG A 525 19.59 16.79 -40.23
C ARG A 525 20.83 17.56 -40.66
N ASN A 526 20.84 18.88 -40.47
CA ASN A 526 21.98 19.71 -40.82
C ASN A 526 23.22 19.37 -39.98
N ILE A 527 23.06 19.10 -38.68
CA ILE A 527 24.14 18.66 -37.81
C ILE A 527 24.77 17.36 -38.33
N ILE A 528 23.94 16.34 -38.67
CA ILE A 528 24.41 15.05 -39.21
C ILE A 528 25.18 15.26 -40.52
N ILE A 529 24.71 16.13 -41.45
CA ILE A 529 25.35 16.36 -42.73
C ILE A 529 26.70 17.07 -42.53
N ARG A 530 26.74 18.12 -41.68
CA ARG A 530 27.93 18.95 -41.48
C ARG A 530 29.05 18.30 -40.69
N THR A 531 28.72 17.32 -39.83
CA THR A 531 29.70 16.58 -39.05
C THR A 531 30.29 15.41 -39.81
N ARG A 532 29.81 15.13 -41.05
CA ARG A 532 30.35 14.09 -41.92
C ARG A 532 31.74 14.53 -42.46
N TRP A 533 32.79 13.86 -41.96
CA TRP A 533 34.12 14.08 -42.44
C TRP A 533 34.32 13.50 -43.84
N THR A 534 34.94 14.27 -44.75
CA THR A 534 35.19 13.86 -46.13
C THR A 534 36.63 13.38 -46.39
N GLY A 535 37.48 13.52 -45.39
CA GLY A 535 38.89 13.04 -45.46
C GLY A 535 39.10 11.75 -44.66
N ASN A 536 40.32 11.46 -44.29
CA ASN A 536 40.68 10.32 -43.41
C ASN A 536 40.38 10.69 -41.94
N PRO A 537 39.28 10.18 -41.36
CA PRO A 537 38.91 10.55 -39.99
C PRO A 537 39.88 10.00 -38.93
N TYR A 538 40.69 9.02 -39.27
CA TYR A 538 41.67 8.44 -38.32
C TYR A 538 42.79 9.38 -38.00
N ASP A 539 43.18 10.23 -38.95
CA ASP A 539 44.25 11.20 -38.72
C ASP A 539 43.94 12.26 -37.65
N LEU A 540 42.67 12.55 -37.46
CA LEU A 540 42.17 13.50 -36.45
C LEU A 540 41.33 12.86 -35.37
N GLY A 541 41.15 11.56 -35.35
CA GLY A 541 40.31 10.87 -34.39
C GLY A 541 38.80 11.27 -34.47
N LEU A 542 38.34 11.68 -35.67
CA LEU A 542 37.00 12.25 -35.87
C LEU A 542 35.92 11.24 -36.19
N GLU A 543 36.29 10.01 -36.53
CA GLU A 543 35.32 8.94 -36.81
C GLU A 543 34.33 8.74 -35.64
N SER A 544 34.83 8.78 -34.40
CA SER A 544 34.01 8.67 -33.20
C SER A 544 33.02 9.84 -33.03
N VAL A 545 33.27 11.00 -33.62
CA VAL A 545 32.37 12.17 -33.59
C VAL A 545 31.19 11.88 -34.47
N PHE A 546 31.42 11.42 -35.71
CA PHE A 546 30.33 11.08 -36.63
C PHE A 546 29.44 9.94 -36.12
N GLU A 547 30.05 8.89 -35.57
CA GLU A 547 29.27 7.79 -35.00
C GLU A 547 28.40 8.23 -33.82
N GLN A 548 28.89 9.06 -32.91
CA GLN A 548 28.08 9.61 -31.82
C GLN A 548 26.98 10.55 -32.29
N VAL A 549 27.21 11.34 -33.34
CA VAL A 549 26.17 12.17 -33.97
C VAL A 549 25.14 11.30 -34.68
N LYS A 550 25.55 10.19 -35.31
CA LYS A 550 24.66 9.23 -35.95
C LYS A 550 23.69 8.57 -34.95
N ASP A 551 24.09 8.43 -33.69
CA ASP A 551 23.22 7.88 -32.61
C ASP A 551 21.96 8.68 -32.36
N ILE A 552 21.84 9.94 -32.84
CA ILE A 552 20.59 10.69 -32.75
C ILE A 552 19.52 10.27 -33.79
N ILE A 553 19.90 9.56 -34.85
CA ILE A 553 18.99 9.20 -35.97
C ILE A 553 17.77 8.40 -35.47
N PRO A 554 17.91 7.38 -34.62
CA PRO A 554 16.74 6.63 -34.10
C PRO A 554 15.76 7.53 -33.36
N PHE A 555 16.26 8.44 -32.52
CA PHE A 555 15.43 9.39 -31.75
C PHE A 555 14.78 10.42 -32.65
N MET A 556 15.49 10.89 -33.68
CA MET A 556 14.95 11.79 -34.69
C MET A 556 13.80 11.13 -35.49
N ASN A 557 13.97 9.88 -35.88
CA ASN A 557 12.93 9.12 -36.57
C ASN A 557 11.73 8.85 -35.65
N GLY A 558 11.97 8.46 -34.40
CA GLY A 558 10.90 8.28 -33.38
C GLY A 558 10.08 9.56 -33.19
N LEU A 559 10.75 10.71 -33.06
CA LEU A 559 10.05 11.99 -32.95
C LEU A 559 9.31 12.36 -34.24
N ARG A 560 9.88 12.06 -35.41
CA ARG A 560 9.26 12.35 -36.73
C ARG A 560 7.96 11.61 -36.93
N GLU A 561 7.90 10.33 -36.55
CA GLU A 561 6.74 9.44 -36.74
C GLU A 561 5.65 9.70 -35.69
N MET A 562 5.99 10.33 -34.57
CA MET A 562 5.06 10.56 -33.47
C MET A 562 4.04 11.65 -33.79
N ASN A 563 2.75 11.29 -33.72
CA ASN A 563 1.62 12.16 -34.01
C ASN A 563 0.52 12.00 -32.93
N GLU A 564 0.92 11.89 -31.70
CA GLU A 564 -0.03 11.83 -30.57
C GLU A 564 -0.86 13.10 -30.49
N PRO A 565 -2.17 13.01 -30.28
CA PRO A 565 -3.02 14.18 -30.16
C PRO A 565 -2.69 14.95 -28.89
N LEU A 566 -2.65 16.25 -28.98
CA LEU A 566 -2.43 17.16 -27.85
C LEU A 566 -3.36 18.36 -27.96
N ILE A 567 -3.83 18.88 -26.84
CA ILE A 567 -4.48 20.18 -26.77
C ILE A 567 -3.42 21.28 -26.61
N SER A 568 -3.75 22.50 -26.98
CA SER A 568 -2.83 23.63 -26.82
C SER A 568 -2.47 23.85 -25.34
N LEU A 569 -1.30 24.43 -25.10
CA LEU A 569 -0.86 24.73 -23.73
C LEU A 569 -1.80 25.76 -23.06
N GLU A 570 -2.33 26.69 -23.84
CA GLU A 570 -3.30 27.68 -23.37
C GLU A 570 -4.60 27.02 -22.93
N TYR A 571 -5.13 26.12 -23.77
CA TYR A 571 -6.36 25.39 -23.45
C TYR A 571 -6.15 24.40 -22.29
N LEU A 572 -4.99 23.75 -22.18
CA LEU A 572 -4.65 22.94 -21.01
C LEU A 572 -4.63 23.79 -19.73
N SER A 573 -4.09 25.01 -19.80
CA SER A 573 -4.09 25.96 -18.67
C SER A 573 -5.51 26.37 -18.29
N GLU A 574 -6.36 26.65 -19.28
CA GLU A 574 -7.78 26.95 -19.07
C GLU A 574 -8.51 25.77 -18.42
N LEU A 575 -8.34 24.55 -18.93
CA LEU A 575 -8.94 23.34 -18.38
C LEU A 575 -8.51 23.08 -16.92
N ASN A 576 -7.22 23.30 -16.62
CA ASN A 576 -6.74 23.17 -15.24
C ASN A 576 -7.34 24.24 -14.33
N SER A 577 -7.48 25.48 -14.81
CA SER A 577 -8.16 26.56 -14.07
C SER A 577 -9.63 26.23 -13.82
N LYS A 578 -10.34 25.78 -14.85
CA LYS A 578 -11.75 25.36 -14.74
C LYS A 578 -11.92 24.13 -13.86
N GLY A 579 -11.03 23.16 -13.96
CA GLY A 579 -11.01 22.01 -13.06
C GLY A 579 -10.80 22.42 -11.60
N ALA A 580 -9.92 23.38 -11.35
CA ALA A 580 -9.69 23.93 -10.01
C ALA A 580 -10.92 24.70 -9.50
N GLU A 581 -11.59 25.48 -10.36
CA GLU A 581 -12.82 26.19 -10.04
C GLU A 581 -13.95 25.23 -9.66
N LEU A 582 -14.16 24.16 -10.45
CA LEU A 582 -15.14 23.11 -10.13
C LEU A 582 -14.83 22.43 -8.80
N GLN A 583 -13.55 22.16 -8.51
CA GLN A 583 -13.14 21.61 -7.22
C GLN A 583 -13.36 22.60 -6.06
N GLN A 584 -13.12 23.89 -6.28
CA GLN A 584 -13.35 24.92 -5.27
C GLN A 584 -14.84 25.04 -4.95
N ILE A 585 -15.72 24.99 -5.96
CA ILE A 585 -17.16 24.93 -5.77
C ILE A 585 -17.51 23.69 -4.92
N GLY A 586 -17.00 22.52 -5.29
CA GLY A 586 -17.19 21.31 -4.50
C GLY A 586 -16.75 21.45 -3.05
N ARG A 587 -15.59 22.05 -2.80
CA ARG A 587 -15.07 22.26 -1.44
C ARG A 587 -15.93 23.22 -0.62
N SER A 588 -16.44 24.28 -1.20
CA SER A 588 -17.29 25.26 -0.49
C SER A 588 -18.69 24.73 -0.18
N ILE A 589 -19.24 23.88 -1.02
CA ILE A 589 -20.59 23.33 -0.89
C ILE A 589 -20.59 22.06 -0.02
N THR A 590 -19.53 21.25 -0.07
CA THR A 590 -19.47 19.97 0.65
C THR A 590 -19.80 20.08 2.14
N PRO A 591 -19.22 21.03 2.93
CA PRO A 591 -19.55 21.16 4.34
C PRO A 591 -21.03 21.54 4.58
N VAL A 592 -21.62 22.33 3.70
CA VAL A 592 -23.03 22.75 3.80
C VAL A 592 -23.97 21.54 3.62
N ILE A 593 -23.71 20.75 2.56
CA ILE A 593 -24.48 19.53 2.30
C ILE A 593 -24.27 18.52 3.40
N TYR A 594 -23.02 18.33 3.85
CA TYR A 594 -22.70 17.42 4.94
C TYR A 594 -23.48 17.78 6.21
N THR A 595 -23.53 19.05 6.59
CA THR A 595 -24.30 19.55 7.73
C THR A 595 -25.79 19.24 7.58
N SER A 596 -26.37 19.52 6.39
CA SER A 596 -27.79 19.20 6.10
C SER A 596 -28.06 17.70 6.22
N MET A 597 -27.17 16.85 5.68
CA MET A 597 -27.33 15.40 5.75
C MET A 597 -27.16 14.87 7.18
N MET A 598 -26.26 15.46 7.98
CA MET A 598 -26.09 15.10 9.40
C MET A 598 -27.32 15.49 10.24
N ASP A 599 -28.00 16.58 9.92
CA ASP A 599 -29.30 16.92 10.54
C ASP A 599 -30.39 15.89 10.17
N LYS A 600 -30.45 15.45 8.91
CA LYS A 600 -31.38 14.39 8.48
C LYS A 600 -31.14 13.05 9.18
N THR A 601 -29.89 12.72 9.47
CA THR A 601 -29.49 11.51 10.20
C THR A 601 -29.52 11.67 11.72
N ARG A 602 -29.98 12.82 12.25
CA ARG A 602 -30.01 13.12 13.68
C ARG A 602 -28.65 12.91 14.36
N GLY A 603 -27.60 13.35 13.69
CA GLY A 603 -26.23 13.23 14.19
C GLY A 603 -26.05 13.88 15.55
N SER A 604 -25.24 13.28 16.42
CA SER A 604 -24.94 13.82 17.74
C SER A 604 -24.13 15.11 17.62
N LYS A 605 -24.50 16.14 18.39
CA LYS A 605 -23.77 17.40 18.46
C LYS A 605 -22.93 17.50 19.74
N ASP A 606 -21.83 18.23 19.68
CA ASP A 606 -21.02 18.57 20.86
C ASP A 606 -21.65 19.75 21.63
N LYS A 607 -20.95 20.22 22.67
CA LYS A 607 -21.42 21.35 23.50
C LYS A 607 -21.43 22.68 22.74
N GLU A 608 -20.70 22.76 21.63
CA GLU A 608 -20.58 23.94 20.79
C GLU A 608 -21.56 23.93 19.60
N GLY A 609 -22.32 22.84 19.46
CA GLY A 609 -23.33 22.65 18.42
C GLY A 609 -22.79 22.03 17.12
N ASN A 610 -21.51 21.64 17.06
CA ASN A 610 -20.92 20.97 15.92
C ASN A 610 -21.25 19.46 15.94
N PHE A 611 -21.40 18.85 14.76
CA PHE A 611 -21.65 17.41 14.69
C PHE A 611 -20.42 16.61 15.12
N LYS A 612 -20.64 15.61 15.99
CA LYS A 612 -19.63 14.60 16.29
C LYS A 612 -19.52 13.63 15.13
N ALA A 613 -18.30 13.21 14.82
CA ALA A 613 -18.10 12.21 13.81
C ALA A 613 -18.79 10.88 14.16
N SER A 614 -19.61 10.37 13.25
CA SER A 614 -20.28 9.08 13.34
C SER A 614 -19.52 8.04 12.51
N SER A 615 -19.77 6.76 12.75
CA SER A 615 -19.11 5.66 12.01
C SER A 615 -19.29 5.75 10.49
N TYR A 616 -20.32 6.42 10.02
CA TYR A 616 -20.62 6.63 8.60
C TYR A 616 -20.14 7.98 8.05
N SER A 617 -19.64 8.88 8.88
CA SER A 617 -19.24 10.24 8.46
C SER A 617 -18.23 10.27 7.31
N PRO A 618 -17.15 9.47 7.30
CA PRO A 618 -16.22 9.45 6.18
C PRO A 618 -16.86 9.00 4.87
N TYR A 619 -17.70 7.99 4.90
CA TYR A 619 -18.44 7.51 3.72
C TYR A 619 -19.39 8.58 3.19
N LEU A 620 -20.20 9.19 4.08
CA LEU A 620 -21.19 10.20 3.70
C LEU A 620 -20.50 11.42 3.08
N TYR A 621 -19.39 11.87 3.69
CA TYR A 621 -18.61 12.99 3.19
C TYR A 621 -17.99 12.68 1.81
N LEU A 622 -17.40 11.49 1.66
CA LEU A 622 -16.86 11.05 0.37
C LEU A 622 -17.94 10.88 -0.70
N GLN A 623 -19.13 10.40 -0.32
CA GLN A 623 -20.26 10.28 -1.24
C GLN A 623 -20.69 11.65 -1.78
N ILE A 624 -20.71 12.67 -0.92
CA ILE A 624 -20.98 14.06 -1.33
C ILE A 624 -19.91 14.55 -2.29
N LEU A 625 -18.63 14.37 -1.95
CA LEU A 625 -17.51 14.74 -2.82
C LEU A 625 -17.59 14.08 -4.19
N TYR A 626 -17.91 12.79 -4.22
CA TYR A 626 -18.05 12.05 -5.48
C TYR A 626 -19.25 12.55 -6.31
N GLN A 627 -20.38 12.85 -5.67
CA GLN A 627 -21.55 13.38 -6.39
C GLN A 627 -21.29 14.79 -6.96
N LEU A 628 -20.46 15.58 -6.29
CA LEU A 628 -20.06 16.92 -6.77
C LEU A 628 -18.98 16.85 -7.86
N ASN A 629 -17.89 16.12 -7.60
CA ASN A 629 -16.65 16.26 -8.38
C ASN A 629 -16.36 15.06 -9.31
N GLY A 630 -17.13 13.94 -9.20
CA GLY A 630 -16.80 12.70 -9.89
C GLY A 630 -15.55 12.04 -9.29
N LYS A 631 -14.75 11.37 -10.12
CA LYS A 631 -13.50 10.72 -9.67
C LYS A 631 -12.43 11.75 -9.23
N PRO A 632 -11.59 11.47 -8.22
CA PRO A 632 -10.49 12.33 -7.86
C PRO A 632 -9.43 12.43 -8.99
N ASN A 633 -8.70 13.56 -9.06
CA ASN A 633 -7.70 13.86 -10.11
C ASN A 633 -6.34 13.16 -9.91
N SER A 634 -6.26 12.07 -9.16
CA SER A 634 -5.00 11.42 -8.81
C SER A 634 -4.93 9.97 -9.31
N SER A 635 -3.79 9.31 -9.07
CA SER A 635 -3.62 7.88 -9.38
C SER A 635 -4.70 7.03 -8.70
N TYR A 636 -5.23 6.06 -9.45
CA TYR A 636 -6.26 5.13 -9.00
C TYR A 636 -5.67 3.80 -8.57
N GLU A 637 -6.39 3.10 -7.70
CA GLU A 637 -6.05 1.73 -7.39
C GLU A 637 -6.50 0.82 -8.55
N SER A 638 -5.62 -0.08 -8.97
CA SER A 638 -5.93 -1.10 -10.00
C SER A 638 -6.49 -2.37 -9.36
N LEU A 639 -6.14 -2.61 -8.09
CA LEU A 639 -6.61 -3.76 -7.32
C LEU A 639 -6.96 -3.32 -5.89
N ILE A 640 -8.13 -3.71 -5.44
CA ILE A 640 -8.51 -3.60 -4.03
C ILE A 640 -8.87 -4.99 -3.50
N SER A 641 -8.17 -5.41 -2.46
CA SER A 641 -8.45 -6.64 -1.71
C SER A 641 -9.16 -6.29 -0.42
N ILE A 642 -10.30 -6.91 -0.16
CA ILE A 642 -11.14 -6.62 1.00
C ILE A 642 -11.33 -7.89 1.82
N ASP A 643 -10.88 -7.87 3.07
CA ASP A 643 -11.14 -8.94 4.03
C ASP A 643 -12.44 -8.67 4.79
N GLU A 644 -13.17 -9.73 5.17
CA GLU A 644 -14.51 -9.68 5.77
C GLU A 644 -15.49 -8.82 4.95
N ALA A 645 -15.45 -8.97 3.63
CA ALA A 645 -16.19 -8.15 2.67
C ALA A 645 -17.73 -8.19 2.85
N GLN A 646 -18.28 -9.22 3.54
CA GLN A 646 -19.70 -9.27 3.88
C GLN A 646 -20.13 -8.15 4.83
N ASN A 647 -19.20 -7.48 5.51
CA ASN A 647 -19.52 -6.35 6.38
C ASN A 647 -19.71 -5.02 5.63
N LEU A 648 -19.43 -4.98 4.32
CA LEU A 648 -19.61 -3.79 3.49
C LEU A 648 -21.00 -3.81 2.84
N SER A 649 -21.62 -2.64 2.71
CA SER A 649 -22.83 -2.48 1.92
C SER A 649 -22.53 -2.46 0.42
N TYR A 650 -23.55 -2.71 -0.40
CA TYR A 650 -23.46 -2.55 -1.85
C TYR A 650 -22.99 -1.14 -2.23
N GLN A 651 -23.54 -0.11 -1.61
CA GLN A 651 -23.26 1.30 -1.88
C GLN A 651 -21.80 1.67 -1.54
N GLU A 652 -21.20 1.03 -0.52
CA GLU A 652 -19.78 1.20 -0.23
C GLU A 652 -18.89 0.59 -1.30
N LEU A 653 -19.20 -0.63 -1.75
CA LEU A 653 -18.46 -1.27 -2.85
C LEU A 653 -18.63 -0.48 -4.15
N GLU A 654 -19.83 0.02 -4.41
CA GLU A 654 -20.12 0.86 -5.57
C GLU A 654 -19.33 2.18 -5.53
N LEU A 655 -19.24 2.83 -4.37
CA LEU A 655 -18.43 4.03 -4.18
C LEU A 655 -16.95 3.75 -4.40
N ILE A 656 -16.42 2.64 -3.85
CA ILE A 656 -15.03 2.21 -4.08
C ILE A 656 -14.76 2.07 -5.60
N LYS A 657 -15.66 1.41 -6.33
CA LYS A 657 -15.54 1.27 -7.78
C LYS A 657 -15.58 2.63 -8.48
N ASN A 658 -16.53 3.45 -8.11
CA ASN A 658 -16.77 4.74 -8.75
C ASN A 658 -15.59 5.70 -8.59
N VAL A 659 -14.93 5.75 -7.42
CA VAL A 659 -13.78 6.62 -7.19
C VAL A 659 -12.48 6.11 -7.85
N ASN A 660 -12.38 4.82 -8.15
CA ASN A 660 -11.22 4.24 -8.84
C ASN A 660 -11.44 4.01 -10.35
N GLY A 661 -12.68 3.86 -10.78
CA GLY A 661 -13.06 3.71 -12.18
C GLY A 661 -13.38 2.28 -12.61
N PRO A 662 -13.74 2.09 -13.90
CA PRO A 662 -14.28 0.81 -14.40
C PRO A 662 -13.26 -0.32 -14.41
N ASP A 663 -11.96 -0.01 -14.52
CA ASP A 663 -10.87 -0.98 -14.60
C ASP A 663 -10.42 -1.52 -13.25
N LEU A 664 -11.03 -1.06 -12.15
CA LEU A 664 -10.76 -1.58 -10.81
C LEU A 664 -11.11 -3.06 -10.72
N VAL A 665 -10.16 -3.85 -10.24
CA VAL A 665 -10.35 -5.26 -9.92
C VAL A 665 -10.60 -5.41 -8.42
N PHE A 666 -11.63 -6.18 -8.06
CA PHE A 666 -11.92 -6.56 -6.70
C PHE A 666 -11.48 -7.98 -6.38
N ASN A 667 -10.82 -8.15 -5.24
CA ASN A 667 -10.66 -9.42 -4.57
C ASN A 667 -11.38 -9.35 -3.23
N LEU A 668 -12.54 -9.99 -3.13
CA LEU A 668 -13.42 -9.98 -1.96
C LEU A 668 -13.30 -11.30 -1.20
N TYR A 669 -12.94 -11.22 0.06
CA TYR A 669 -12.84 -12.38 0.95
C TYR A 669 -13.85 -12.22 2.07
N GLY A 670 -14.72 -13.23 2.26
CA GLY A 670 -15.77 -13.09 3.25
C GLY A 670 -16.58 -14.35 3.49
N ASP A 671 -17.53 -14.25 4.42
CA ASP A 671 -18.48 -15.31 4.75
C ASP A 671 -19.87 -14.69 4.98
N VAL A 672 -20.74 -14.80 3.97
CA VAL A 672 -22.11 -14.25 4.08
C VAL A 672 -22.92 -14.89 5.20
N ASN A 673 -22.56 -16.09 5.68
CA ASN A 673 -23.21 -16.73 6.81
C ASN A 673 -22.87 -16.03 8.16
N GLN A 674 -21.85 -15.18 8.19
CA GLN A 674 -21.53 -14.33 9.34
C GLN A 674 -22.19 -12.94 9.27
N HIS A 675 -23.04 -12.69 8.28
CA HIS A 675 -23.81 -11.46 8.23
C HIS A 675 -24.95 -11.49 9.26
N VAL A 676 -25.05 -10.47 10.11
CA VAL A 676 -26.13 -10.34 11.10
C VAL A 676 -27.33 -9.68 10.45
N GLU A 677 -28.48 -10.34 10.51
CA GLU A 677 -29.74 -9.85 9.94
C GLU A 677 -30.12 -8.48 10.53
N GLY A 678 -30.51 -7.54 9.67
CA GLY A 678 -30.82 -6.17 10.06
C GLY A 678 -29.61 -5.25 10.24
N SER A 679 -28.37 -5.78 10.24
CA SER A 679 -27.15 -4.99 10.25
C SER A 679 -26.72 -4.55 8.84
N LYS A 680 -25.84 -3.56 8.79
CA LYS A 680 -25.15 -3.19 7.57
C LYS A 680 -24.37 -4.40 7.00
N GLY A 681 -24.41 -4.63 5.70
CA GLY A 681 -23.58 -5.64 5.03
C GLY A 681 -24.27 -6.39 3.90
N ILE A 682 -23.57 -7.42 3.39
CA ILE A 682 -24.00 -8.26 2.28
C ILE A 682 -24.38 -9.64 2.84
N ASP A 683 -25.63 -10.04 2.69
CA ASP A 683 -26.17 -11.35 3.07
C ASP A 683 -26.10 -12.37 1.92
N SER A 684 -25.88 -11.90 0.69
CA SER A 684 -25.71 -12.75 -0.49
C SER A 684 -24.83 -12.06 -1.54
N TRP A 685 -23.88 -12.81 -2.09
CA TRP A 685 -23.02 -12.34 -3.18
C TRP A 685 -23.79 -12.00 -4.46
N ASP A 686 -25.01 -12.46 -4.63
CA ASP A 686 -25.85 -12.10 -5.78
C ASP A 686 -26.18 -10.60 -5.80
N LYS A 687 -26.23 -9.96 -4.65
CA LYS A 687 -26.48 -8.51 -4.55
C LYS A 687 -25.41 -7.67 -5.23
N ILE A 688 -24.18 -8.13 -5.30
CA ILE A 688 -23.06 -7.39 -5.89
C ILE A 688 -22.75 -7.76 -7.36
N ARG A 689 -23.51 -8.68 -7.96
CA ARG A 689 -23.31 -9.06 -9.38
C ARG A 689 -23.49 -7.90 -10.36
N ARG A 690 -24.24 -6.86 -9.96
CA ARG A 690 -24.41 -5.64 -10.76
C ARG A 690 -23.13 -4.78 -10.80
N LEU A 691 -22.26 -4.95 -9.81
CA LEU A 691 -21.04 -4.16 -9.69
C LEU A 691 -19.99 -4.59 -10.73
N ALA A 692 -19.78 -5.90 -10.87
CA ALA A 692 -18.84 -6.50 -11.81
C ALA A 692 -19.17 -8.00 -12.02
N ALA A 693 -18.56 -8.61 -13.04
CA ALA A 693 -18.56 -10.07 -13.18
C ALA A 693 -17.51 -10.66 -12.22
N PHE A 694 -17.95 -11.49 -11.28
CA PHE A 694 -17.10 -12.14 -10.29
C PHE A 694 -16.99 -13.64 -10.56
N LYS A 695 -15.77 -14.18 -10.41
CA LYS A 695 -15.54 -15.61 -10.16
C LYS A 695 -15.73 -15.84 -8.66
N THR A 696 -16.56 -16.80 -8.29
CA THR A 696 -16.77 -17.15 -6.87
C THR A 696 -16.12 -18.51 -6.60
N GLU A 697 -15.27 -18.52 -5.58
CA GLU A 697 -14.60 -19.72 -5.06
C GLU A 697 -15.09 -19.98 -3.64
N TYR A 698 -15.25 -21.29 -3.30
CA TYR A 698 -15.80 -21.71 -2.02
C TYR A 698 -14.77 -22.50 -1.24
N MET A 699 -14.41 -22.02 -0.05
CA MET A 699 -13.50 -22.69 0.87
C MET A 699 -14.31 -23.34 1.99
N ARG A 700 -14.32 -24.67 2.04
CA ARG A 700 -15.10 -25.45 2.99
C ARG A 700 -14.25 -26.01 4.14
N GLU A 701 -12.95 -26.05 3.99
CA GLU A 701 -12.00 -26.57 4.95
C GLU A 701 -11.93 -25.66 6.18
N ASN A 702 -12.21 -26.25 7.35
CA ASN A 702 -12.09 -25.56 8.64
C ASN A 702 -10.87 -26.07 9.38
N TYR A 703 -9.82 -25.29 9.42
CA TYR A 703 -8.54 -25.58 10.08
C TYR A 703 -8.52 -25.16 11.55
N ARG A 704 -9.46 -24.31 11.94
CA ARG A 704 -9.48 -23.59 13.21
C ARG A 704 -10.17 -24.35 14.31
N ASN A 705 -11.42 -24.63 14.10
CA ASN A 705 -12.29 -25.18 15.15
C ASN A 705 -12.06 -26.67 15.31
N ALA A 706 -12.15 -27.16 16.55
CA ALA A 706 -12.18 -28.58 16.84
C ALA A 706 -13.25 -29.32 16.03
N ARG A 707 -12.96 -30.56 15.65
CA ARG A 707 -13.85 -31.39 14.80
C ARG A 707 -15.31 -31.39 15.28
N GLN A 708 -15.51 -31.58 16.59
CA GLN A 708 -16.85 -31.65 17.16
C GLN A 708 -17.64 -30.36 17.03
N ILE A 709 -16.94 -29.20 17.13
CA ILE A 709 -17.54 -27.88 16.94
C ILE A 709 -17.95 -27.71 15.47
N THR A 710 -17.08 -28.09 14.52
CA THR A 710 -17.37 -28.03 13.09
C THR A 710 -18.55 -28.91 12.72
N ILE A 711 -18.60 -30.16 13.20
CA ILE A 711 -19.72 -31.08 12.95
C ILE A 711 -21.02 -30.54 13.56
N TYR A 712 -20.94 -29.98 14.77
CA TYR A 712 -22.10 -29.37 15.42
C TYR A 712 -22.66 -28.19 14.62
N CYS A 713 -21.78 -27.30 14.16
CA CYS A 713 -22.17 -26.18 13.31
C CYS A 713 -22.76 -26.62 11.97
N ASN A 714 -22.18 -27.65 11.33
CA ASN A 714 -22.73 -28.21 10.10
C ASN A 714 -24.17 -28.72 10.31
N SER A 715 -24.40 -29.50 11.38
CA SER A 715 -25.71 -30.06 11.70
C SER A 715 -26.72 -28.98 12.05
N LYS A 716 -26.32 -27.98 12.85
CA LYS A 716 -27.24 -26.92 13.34
C LYS A 716 -27.60 -25.92 12.24
N PHE A 717 -26.61 -25.51 11.42
CA PHE A 717 -26.79 -24.42 10.45
C PHE A 717 -27.01 -24.91 9.02
N GLY A 718 -26.90 -26.20 8.74
CA GLY A 718 -27.04 -26.77 7.40
C GLY A 718 -25.85 -26.45 6.50
N MET A 719 -24.63 -26.44 7.06
CA MET A 719 -23.38 -26.19 6.35
C MET A 719 -22.67 -27.49 5.96
N ASP A 720 -21.68 -27.38 5.09
CA ASP A 720 -20.89 -28.51 4.59
C ASP A 720 -19.37 -28.30 4.80
N MET A 721 -19.02 -27.73 5.95
CA MET A 721 -17.62 -27.52 6.32
C MET A 721 -16.89 -28.86 6.51
N VAL A 722 -15.69 -28.94 6.01
CA VAL A 722 -14.76 -30.07 6.19
C VAL A 722 -13.90 -29.81 7.42
N ALA A 723 -14.02 -30.65 8.44
CA ALA A 723 -13.23 -30.51 9.66
C ALA A 723 -11.82 -31.07 9.43
N ILE A 724 -10.84 -30.20 9.43
CA ILE A 724 -9.42 -30.58 9.31
C ILE A 724 -8.79 -30.76 10.69
N ASN A 725 -9.08 -29.86 11.65
CA ASN A 725 -8.60 -30.03 13.02
C ASN A 725 -9.34 -31.17 13.73
N LEU A 726 -8.65 -32.29 13.95
CA LEU A 726 -9.23 -33.48 14.56
C LEU A 726 -9.18 -33.48 16.09
N SER A 727 -8.45 -32.54 16.71
CA SER A 727 -8.33 -32.39 18.16
C SER A 727 -9.44 -31.56 18.77
N GLY A 728 -9.55 -31.57 20.09
CA GLY A 728 -10.35 -30.62 20.87
C GLY A 728 -11.32 -31.29 21.86
N SER A 729 -11.76 -30.46 22.82
CA SER A 729 -12.64 -30.88 23.94
C SER A 729 -14.12 -30.95 23.56
N GLY A 730 -14.48 -30.35 22.42
CA GLY A 730 -15.82 -30.50 21.81
C GLY A 730 -16.89 -29.54 22.28
N VAL A 731 -18.16 -29.98 22.16
CA VAL A 731 -19.35 -29.17 22.43
C VAL A 731 -20.09 -29.69 23.65
N ARG A 732 -20.37 -28.81 24.60
CA ARG A 732 -21.22 -29.06 25.77
C ARG A 732 -22.45 -28.18 25.71
N GLN A 733 -23.61 -28.78 25.70
CA GLN A 733 -24.89 -28.08 25.83
C GLN A 733 -25.37 -28.09 27.27
N LEU A 734 -25.85 -26.98 27.78
CA LEU A 734 -26.44 -26.85 29.09
C LEU A 734 -27.95 -27.08 29.01
N HIS A 735 -28.48 -27.73 30.06
CA HIS A 735 -29.90 -28.00 30.10
C HIS A 735 -30.69 -26.77 30.65
N ALA A 736 -31.67 -26.30 29.92
CA ALA A 736 -32.52 -25.17 30.32
C ALA A 736 -33.36 -25.42 31.61
N ASN A 737 -33.52 -26.68 31.96
CA ASN A 737 -34.28 -27.06 33.15
C ASN A 737 -33.46 -27.07 34.45
N GLU A 738 -32.17 -26.84 34.40
CA GLU A 738 -31.31 -26.75 35.55
C GLU A 738 -31.15 -25.29 36.01
N ASP A 739 -30.82 -25.11 37.31
CA ASP A 739 -30.59 -23.78 37.87
C ASP A 739 -29.45 -23.09 37.16
N PHE A 740 -29.75 -22.05 36.40
CA PHE A 740 -28.80 -21.27 35.58
C PHE A 740 -27.67 -20.69 36.44
N SER A 741 -28.00 -20.18 37.66
CA SER A 741 -27.00 -19.65 38.56
C SER A 741 -25.96 -20.71 38.98
N LYS A 742 -26.41 -21.96 39.19
CA LYS A 742 -25.49 -23.06 39.50
C LYS A 742 -24.63 -23.44 38.32
N GLN A 743 -25.21 -23.47 37.11
CA GLN A 743 -24.47 -23.74 35.87
C GLN A 743 -23.38 -22.70 35.65
N VAL A 744 -23.71 -21.41 35.72
CA VAL A 744 -22.74 -20.29 35.56
C VAL A 744 -21.61 -20.41 36.58
N LYS A 745 -21.94 -20.62 37.85
CA LYS A 745 -20.93 -20.76 38.92
C LYS A 745 -20.04 -21.96 38.67
N SER A 746 -20.58 -23.10 38.23
CA SER A 746 -19.81 -24.30 37.89
C SER A 746 -18.81 -24.01 36.75
N ILE A 747 -19.25 -23.35 35.67
CA ILE A 747 -18.39 -22.99 34.54
C ILE A 747 -17.28 -22.03 34.96
N LEU A 748 -17.61 -20.99 35.73
CA LEU A 748 -16.63 -20.04 36.22
C LEU A 748 -15.59 -20.65 37.18
N GLN A 749 -15.89 -21.79 37.79
CA GLN A 749 -14.98 -22.54 38.65
C GLN A 749 -14.11 -23.53 37.89
N GLU A 750 -14.46 -23.89 36.67
CA GLU A 750 -13.62 -24.80 35.85
C GLU A 750 -12.19 -24.26 35.70
N PRO A 751 -11.17 -25.14 35.70
CA PRO A 751 -9.80 -24.72 35.44
C PRO A 751 -9.72 -24.14 34.04
N MET A 752 -9.10 -22.98 33.92
CA MET A 752 -8.79 -22.38 32.63
C MET A 752 -7.67 -23.17 31.97
N GLY A 753 -7.82 -23.49 30.71
CA GLY A 753 -6.76 -24.06 29.88
C GLY A 753 -5.62 -23.05 29.62
N ASN A 754 -4.65 -23.46 28.84
CA ASN A 754 -3.49 -22.60 28.51
C ASN A 754 -3.83 -21.39 27.62
N GLY A 755 -5.08 -21.28 27.14
CA GLY A 755 -5.52 -20.20 26.26
C GLY A 755 -6.57 -19.29 26.90
N THR A 756 -7.04 -18.31 26.13
CA THR A 756 -8.06 -17.33 26.55
C THR A 756 -9.45 -17.96 26.58
N SER A 757 -10.22 -17.63 27.63
CA SER A 757 -11.63 -18.02 27.79
C SER A 757 -12.56 -16.84 27.63
N CYS A 758 -13.70 -17.05 26.99
CA CYS A 758 -14.66 -15.99 26.66
C CYS A 758 -16.09 -16.38 26.96
N ILE A 759 -16.88 -15.41 27.44
CA ILE A 759 -18.35 -15.49 27.50
C ILE A 759 -18.89 -14.54 26.46
N ILE A 760 -19.75 -15.04 25.55
CA ILE A 760 -20.34 -14.23 24.51
C ILE A 760 -21.85 -14.09 24.78
N VAL A 761 -22.30 -12.86 24.86
CA VAL A 761 -23.71 -12.46 25.07
C VAL A 761 -24.19 -11.62 23.88
N LYS A 762 -25.49 -11.51 23.69
CA LYS A 762 -26.04 -10.68 22.63
C LYS A 762 -25.78 -9.18 22.86
N ASN A 763 -26.03 -8.68 24.06
CA ASN A 763 -25.94 -7.26 24.40
C ASN A 763 -25.49 -7.03 25.87
N ALA A 764 -25.30 -5.76 26.24
CA ALA A 764 -24.87 -5.37 27.56
C ALA A 764 -25.86 -5.72 28.69
N ASN A 765 -27.18 -5.74 28.39
CA ASN A 765 -28.19 -6.11 29.40
C ASN A 765 -28.02 -7.57 29.82
N GLU A 766 -27.78 -8.48 28.86
CA GLU A 766 -27.49 -9.89 29.15
C GLU A 766 -26.21 -10.05 29.96
N ALA A 767 -25.20 -9.21 29.67
CA ALA A 767 -23.96 -9.22 30.43
C ALA A 767 -24.20 -8.86 31.91
N GLU A 768 -25.03 -7.85 32.20
CA GLU A 768 -25.38 -7.47 33.56
C GLU A 768 -26.18 -8.57 34.27
N MET A 769 -27.11 -9.21 33.56
CA MET A 769 -27.88 -10.36 34.09
C MET A 769 -26.94 -11.50 34.46
N LEU A 770 -26.01 -11.87 33.57
CA LEU A 770 -25.02 -12.90 33.83
C LEU A 770 -24.16 -12.59 35.05
N ILE A 771 -23.69 -11.35 35.20
CA ILE A 771 -22.88 -10.94 36.36
C ILE A 771 -23.67 -11.09 37.68
N LYS A 772 -24.95 -10.80 37.67
CA LYS A 772 -25.83 -11.03 38.85
C LYS A 772 -25.91 -12.52 39.20
N HIS A 773 -26.06 -13.42 38.18
CA HIS A 773 -26.05 -14.86 38.41
C HIS A 773 -24.70 -15.42 38.88
N ALA A 774 -23.58 -14.80 38.45
CA ALA A 774 -22.24 -15.17 38.91
C ALA A 774 -22.02 -14.86 40.41
N GLY A 775 -22.66 -13.82 40.95
CA GLY A 775 -22.57 -13.42 42.33
C GLY A 775 -21.10 -13.16 42.74
N GLN A 776 -20.63 -13.85 43.79
CA GLN A 776 -19.26 -13.71 44.29
C GLN A 776 -18.17 -14.09 43.27
N LEU A 777 -18.50 -14.91 42.26
CA LEU A 777 -17.57 -15.30 41.22
C LEU A 777 -17.46 -14.27 40.06
N SER A 778 -18.15 -13.15 40.17
CA SER A 778 -18.02 -12.02 39.22
C SER A 778 -16.57 -11.48 39.12
N ASN A 779 -15.78 -11.66 40.19
CA ASN A 779 -14.36 -11.31 40.21
C ASN A 779 -13.51 -12.14 39.19
N ARG A 780 -14.00 -13.30 38.74
CA ARG A 780 -13.41 -14.12 37.68
C ARG A 780 -13.80 -13.66 36.27
N ILE A 781 -14.66 -12.67 36.14
CA ILE A 781 -15.11 -12.11 34.86
C ILE A 781 -14.35 -10.80 34.59
N ASN A 782 -13.89 -10.63 33.37
CA ASN A 782 -13.35 -9.40 32.83
C ASN A 782 -14.42 -8.81 31.90
N ASN A 783 -15.25 -7.92 32.44
CA ASN A 783 -16.37 -7.34 31.67
C ASN A 783 -15.87 -6.27 30.71
N MET A 784 -15.91 -6.57 29.41
CA MET A 784 -15.48 -5.70 28.30
C MET A 784 -16.66 -5.07 27.56
N THR A 785 -17.91 -5.33 27.98
CA THR A 785 -19.10 -4.87 27.27
C THR A 785 -19.35 -3.36 27.39
N THR A 786 -18.85 -2.72 28.45
CA THR A 786 -19.00 -1.29 28.73
C THR A 786 -17.77 -0.46 28.42
N GLU A 787 -16.58 -1.07 28.51
CA GLU A 787 -15.30 -0.42 28.25
C GLU A 787 -14.39 -1.35 27.46
N LEU A 788 -13.61 -0.80 26.52
CA LEU A 788 -12.62 -1.55 25.75
C LEU A 788 -11.40 -1.85 26.64
N LEU A 789 -11.51 -2.91 27.44
CA LEU A 789 -10.40 -3.43 28.24
C LEU A 789 -9.54 -4.39 27.41
N ALA A 790 -8.30 -4.61 27.84
CA ALA A 790 -7.47 -5.65 27.26
C ALA A 790 -7.98 -7.04 27.65
N LEU A 791 -7.82 -8.02 26.74
CA LEU A 791 -8.11 -9.43 27.01
C LEU A 791 -7.27 -9.91 28.21
N ASN A 792 -7.95 -10.59 29.14
CA ASN A 792 -7.31 -11.14 30.33
C ASN A 792 -7.13 -12.66 30.19
N PRO A 793 -5.90 -13.21 30.21
CA PRO A 793 -5.66 -14.63 30.00
C PRO A 793 -6.09 -15.50 31.21
N ILE A 794 -6.28 -14.92 32.38
CA ILE A 794 -6.62 -15.63 33.60
C ILE A 794 -8.04 -15.36 34.11
N LYS A 795 -8.88 -14.67 33.31
CA LYS A 795 -10.29 -14.42 33.59
C LYS A 795 -11.15 -14.74 32.40
N TRP A 796 -12.43 -15.00 32.62
CA TRP A 796 -13.42 -15.09 31.56
C TRP A 796 -13.69 -13.70 30.99
N ASN A 797 -13.37 -13.50 29.71
CA ASN A 797 -13.61 -12.24 29.01
C ASN A 797 -15.07 -12.19 28.57
N LEU A 798 -15.85 -11.30 29.15
CA LEU A 798 -17.26 -11.11 28.83
C LEU A 798 -17.39 -10.03 27.74
N ILE A 799 -17.89 -10.43 26.57
CA ILE A 799 -18.04 -9.58 25.39
C ILE A 799 -19.42 -9.75 24.75
N THR A 800 -19.82 -8.76 23.98
CA THR A 800 -21.02 -8.87 23.14
C THR A 800 -20.68 -9.57 21.82
N ILE A 801 -21.72 -10.06 21.12
CA ILE A 801 -21.57 -10.69 19.79
C ILE A 801 -20.88 -9.77 18.77
N ASP A 802 -21.16 -8.46 18.81
CA ASP A 802 -20.49 -7.48 17.93
C ASP A 802 -19.00 -7.38 18.20
N GLN A 803 -18.60 -7.43 19.49
CA GLN A 803 -17.21 -7.40 19.89
C GLN A 803 -16.47 -8.73 19.62
N ALA A 804 -17.22 -9.83 19.51
CA ALA A 804 -16.68 -11.16 19.22
C ALA A 804 -16.22 -11.32 17.75
N LYS A 805 -16.65 -10.46 16.84
CA LYS A 805 -16.31 -10.53 15.42
C LYS A 805 -14.80 -10.37 15.22
N GLY A 806 -14.17 -11.34 14.56
CA GLY A 806 -12.73 -11.36 14.30
C GLY A 806 -11.83 -11.79 15.47
N LEU A 807 -12.41 -12.09 16.66
CA LEU A 807 -11.67 -12.63 17.82
C LEU A 807 -11.78 -14.16 17.88
N GLU A 808 -10.85 -14.78 18.59
CA GLU A 808 -10.77 -16.24 18.77
C GLU A 808 -10.39 -16.56 20.20
N PHE A 809 -11.00 -17.62 20.74
CA PHE A 809 -10.79 -18.04 22.12
C PHE A 809 -10.69 -19.55 22.24
N GLU A 810 -9.84 -20.05 23.11
CA GLU A 810 -9.69 -21.47 23.39
C GLU A 810 -11.02 -22.09 23.85
N THR A 811 -11.67 -21.44 24.79
CA THR A 811 -12.97 -21.86 25.31
C THR A 811 -13.99 -20.71 25.20
N VAL A 812 -15.14 -21.02 24.63
CA VAL A 812 -16.26 -20.08 24.54
C VAL A 812 -17.47 -20.63 25.31
N PHE A 813 -18.04 -19.79 26.15
CA PHE A 813 -19.37 -19.96 26.70
C PHE A 813 -20.32 -19.02 25.98
N ALA A 814 -21.16 -19.53 25.13
CA ALA A 814 -22.14 -18.80 24.32
C ALA A 814 -23.51 -18.81 24.98
N LEU A 815 -24.05 -17.62 25.32
CA LEU A 815 -25.42 -17.43 25.77
C LEU A 815 -26.26 -17.02 24.55
N SER A 816 -26.85 -18.00 23.91
CA SER A 816 -27.42 -17.84 22.56
C SER A 816 -28.94 -17.82 22.51
N GLY A 817 -29.64 -17.80 23.67
CA GLY A 817 -31.12 -17.83 23.70
C GLY A 817 -31.77 -16.72 22.90
N ALA A 818 -31.27 -15.50 22.98
CA ALA A 818 -31.80 -14.35 22.26
C ALA A 818 -31.04 -14.07 20.92
N MET A 819 -30.09 -14.90 20.51
CA MET A 819 -29.33 -14.70 19.29
C MET A 819 -30.08 -15.19 18.05
N THR A 820 -29.86 -14.53 16.91
CA THR A 820 -30.26 -15.02 15.59
C THR A 820 -29.38 -16.16 15.13
N LYS A 821 -29.79 -16.91 14.11
CA LYS A 821 -29.04 -18.05 13.55
C LYS A 821 -27.60 -17.66 13.16
N ASN A 822 -27.40 -16.50 12.56
CA ASN A 822 -26.09 -16.03 12.14
C ASN A 822 -25.25 -15.55 13.34
N GLU A 823 -25.87 -14.92 14.34
CA GLU A 823 -25.18 -14.56 15.59
C GLU A 823 -24.71 -15.79 16.35
N GLU A 824 -25.53 -16.85 16.44
CA GLU A 824 -25.12 -18.14 16.99
C GLU A 824 -23.92 -18.73 16.23
N TYR A 825 -23.96 -18.71 14.89
CA TYR A 825 -22.87 -19.18 14.07
C TYR A 825 -21.57 -18.41 14.33
N ILE A 826 -21.65 -17.07 14.41
CA ILE A 826 -20.51 -16.25 14.79
C ILE A 826 -19.99 -16.65 16.17
N ALA A 827 -20.85 -16.72 17.19
CA ALA A 827 -20.46 -17.04 18.56
C ALA A 827 -19.78 -18.41 18.67
N TYR A 828 -20.35 -19.42 18.02
CA TYR A 828 -19.87 -20.80 18.12
C TYR A 828 -18.54 -21.00 17.41
N THR A 829 -18.35 -20.35 16.26
CA THR A 829 -17.08 -20.43 15.50
C THR A 829 -15.94 -19.62 16.12
N ARG A 830 -16.19 -18.88 17.22
CA ARG A 830 -15.10 -18.25 17.99
C ARG A 830 -14.36 -19.25 18.89
N ALA A 831 -14.94 -20.41 19.18
CA ALA A 831 -14.35 -21.46 20.01
C ALA A 831 -13.33 -22.28 19.20
N LEU A 832 -12.08 -22.31 19.65
CA LEU A 832 -11.04 -23.13 19.05
C LEU A 832 -11.13 -24.59 19.51
N ASP A 833 -11.19 -24.83 20.83
CA ASP A 833 -11.11 -26.13 21.45
C ASP A 833 -12.43 -26.56 22.10
N LYS A 834 -13.03 -25.72 22.94
CA LYS A 834 -14.21 -26.05 23.74
C LYS A 834 -15.31 -25.02 23.56
N LEU A 835 -16.51 -25.51 23.23
CA LEU A 835 -17.73 -24.72 23.10
C LEU A 835 -18.76 -25.14 24.16
N ILE A 836 -19.20 -24.21 25.01
CA ILE A 836 -20.28 -24.41 25.99
C ILE A 836 -21.46 -23.54 25.54
N ILE A 837 -22.64 -24.12 25.42
CA ILE A 837 -23.82 -23.45 24.87
C ILE A 837 -24.93 -23.44 25.91
N HIS A 838 -25.50 -22.25 26.14
CA HIS A 838 -26.78 -22.07 26.79
C HIS A 838 -27.75 -21.40 25.79
N ASN A 839 -28.75 -22.13 25.32
CA ASN A 839 -29.66 -21.72 24.24
C ASN A 839 -31.05 -21.31 24.72
N ALA A 840 -31.18 -20.93 25.98
CA ALA A 840 -32.39 -20.36 26.57
C ALA A 840 -32.10 -18.92 27.01
N ASP A 841 -33.19 -18.14 27.17
CA ASP A 841 -33.08 -16.79 27.73
C ASP A 841 -32.50 -16.82 29.15
N ILE A 842 -31.72 -15.79 29.50
CA ILE A 842 -31.17 -15.65 30.84
C ILE A 842 -32.31 -15.34 31.83
N PRO A 843 -32.51 -16.15 32.89
CA PRO A 843 -33.58 -15.89 33.86
C PRO A 843 -33.37 -14.56 34.58
N VAL A 844 -34.45 -13.81 34.81
CA VAL A 844 -34.39 -12.58 35.61
C VAL A 844 -34.29 -12.91 37.09
N ILE A 845 -33.32 -12.39 37.80
CA ILE A 845 -33.31 -12.43 39.27
C ILE A 845 -34.19 -11.28 39.79
N GLU A 846 -35.36 -11.62 40.33
CA GLU A 846 -36.19 -10.66 41.04
C GLU A 846 -35.44 -10.24 42.36
N ASP A 847 -35.10 -8.97 42.47
CA ASP A 847 -34.55 -8.41 43.69
C ASP A 847 -35.59 -8.48 44.80
N SER A 848 -35.41 -9.43 45.71
CA SER A 848 -36.21 -9.59 46.90
C SER A 848 -35.88 -8.51 47.96
N THR A 849 -36.11 -7.24 47.62
CA THR A 849 -35.97 -6.13 48.55
C THR A 849 -37.15 -5.16 48.42
N ASP A 850 -38.35 -5.59 48.82
CA ASP A 850 -39.43 -4.75 49.31
C ASP A 850 -40.49 -5.60 50.05
N LYS A 851 -40.11 -6.14 51.19
CA LYS A 851 -41.10 -6.59 52.18
C LYS A 851 -41.02 -5.61 53.36
N LYS A 852 -41.92 -4.64 53.39
CA LYS A 852 -42.38 -4.03 54.63
C LYS A 852 -43.27 -5.02 55.38
N PRO A 853 -43.16 -5.09 56.72
CA PRO A 853 -43.96 -6.06 57.49
C PRO A 853 -45.43 -5.67 57.55
N GLU A 854 -46.28 -6.62 57.15
CA GLU A 854 -47.75 -6.57 57.36
C GLU A 854 -48.01 -6.89 58.85
N THR A 855 -48.76 -6.00 59.47
CA THR A 855 -49.51 -6.27 60.69
C THR A 855 -50.85 -6.88 60.35
N ASP A 856 -51.17 -8.00 61.01
CA ASP A 856 -52.43 -8.71 61.05
C ASP A 856 -53.66 -7.80 61.25
N GLU A 857 -54.72 -7.98 60.45
CA GLU A 857 -56.10 -8.14 60.99
C GLU A 857 -57.03 -8.77 59.98
N ARG A 858 -57.82 -9.65 60.53
CA ARG A 858 -58.70 -10.73 60.04
C ARG A 858 -59.93 -10.29 59.17
N ARG A 859 -60.36 -11.25 58.38
CA ARG A 859 -61.76 -11.67 58.01
C ARG A 859 -62.56 -10.79 57.02
N GLU A 860 -63.20 -11.29 56.10
CA GLU A 860 -64.08 -12.40 55.74
C GLU A 860 -64.66 -12.13 54.32
N ASN A 861 -64.81 -13.21 53.58
CA ASN A 861 -65.88 -13.61 52.65
C ASN A 861 -66.38 -12.80 51.44
N SER A 862 -66.25 -13.48 50.36
CA SER A 862 -67.27 -13.87 49.36
C SER A 862 -67.32 -13.19 47.97
N THR A 863 -67.12 -14.06 47.08
CA THR A 863 -67.91 -14.28 45.83
C THR A 863 -68.17 -13.18 44.76
N LYS A 864 -67.69 -13.56 43.62
CA LYS A 864 -68.39 -13.46 42.32
C LYS A 864 -68.21 -12.26 41.37
N GLU A 865 -67.73 -12.62 40.20
CA GLU A 865 -68.20 -12.32 38.83
C GLU A 865 -68.03 -10.98 38.21
N ALA A 866 -67.31 -11.10 37.16
CA ALA A 866 -67.53 -10.69 35.78
C ALA A 866 -67.61 -9.21 35.40
N SER A 867 -66.92 -8.97 34.34
CA SER A 867 -67.24 -8.07 33.21
C SER A 867 -66.46 -6.72 33.09
N LYS A 868 -65.84 -6.62 31.97
CA LYS A 868 -65.47 -5.42 31.23
C LYS A 868 -66.68 -4.49 30.94
N PRO A 869 -66.55 -3.26 30.39
CA PRO A 869 -65.37 -2.43 30.03
C PRO A 869 -65.68 -0.89 30.17
N VAL A 870 -64.69 -0.09 29.66
CA VAL A 870 -64.96 1.21 28.95
C VAL A 870 -64.83 2.54 29.68
N ARG A 871 -63.78 3.27 29.33
CA ARG A 871 -63.72 4.68 28.91
C ARG A 871 -63.96 5.84 29.86
N LYS A 872 -62.96 6.71 29.79
CA LYS A 872 -63.01 8.19 29.69
C LYS A 872 -62.83 9.08 30.96
N LYS A 873 -61.77 9.84 30.82
CA LYS A 873 -61.72 11.32 30.94
C LYS A 873 -61.68 12.03 32.28
N ARG A 874 -60.65 12.91 32.35
CA ARG A 874 -60.63 14.27 32.88
C ARG A 874 -60.67 14.40 34.40
N GLU A 875 -59.99 15.24 35.04
CA GLU A 875 -59.40 16.56 34.96
C GLU A 875 -59.00 17.05 36.33
N LYS A 876 -57.93 17.90 36.34
CA LYS A 876 -57.73 19.05 37.24
C LYS A 876 -57.39 18.75 38.68
N SER A 877 -56.54 19.50 39.33
CA SER A 877 -56.02 20.84 39.24
C SER A 877 -55.06 21.19 40.36
N ASN A 878 -54.14 22.11 40.05
CA ASN A 878 -53.78 23.28 40.83
C ASN A 878 -52.86 23.10 42.06
N LYS A 879 -52.00 23.95 42.41
CA LYS A 879 -51.62 25.39 42.24
C LYS A 879 -50.29 25.60 42.93
N ASN A 880 -49.48 26.46 42.77
CA ASN A 880 -49.26 27.90 42.63
C ASN A 880 -47.73 28.10 42.77
N SER A 881 -47.07 29.09 42.45
CA SER A 881 -47.19 30.51 42.10
C SER A 881 -45.80 31.03 41.86
N ALA A 882 -45.49 31.95 41.18
CA ALA A 882 -45.68 33.30 40.73
C ALA A 882 -44.33 33.95 40.58
N ASN A 883 -43.99 34.81 39.82
CA ASN A 883 -44.34 36.14 39.35
C ASN A 883 -43.25 36.53 38.34
N GLU A 884 -43.42 37.23 37.37
CA GLU A 884 -43.92 38.54 36.91
C GLU A 884 -42.81 39.10 35.95
N VAL A 885 -43.00 39.89 34.86
CA VAL A 885 -44.05 40.77 34.40
C VAL A 885 -43.63 41.35 33.04
N LEU A 886 -44.60 41.54 32.16
CA LEU A 886 -44.89 42.58 31.14
C LEU A 886 -44.01 42.65 29.88
N ASN A 887 -44.49 43.03 28.78
CA ASN A 887 -45.75 43.46 28.05
C ASN A 887 -45.40 43.56 26.59
N GLU A 888 -46.06 43.51 25.68
CA GLU A 888 -47.37 43.77 25.03
C GLU A 888 -47.07 43.82 23.52
N ASN A 889 -47.72 43.50 22.52
CA ASN A 889 -49.03 43.54 22.03
C ASN A 889 -49.10 43.19 20.54
N ASN A 890 -50.18 42.61 20.16
CA ASN A 890 -50.96 42.72 18.88
C ASN A 890 -50.46 41.95 17.67
N ALA A 891 -51.08 40.87 17.36
CA ALA A 891 -52.37 40.61 16.72
C ALA A 891 -52.39 40.66 15.21
N ILE A 892 -52.90 39.58 14.62
CA ILE A 892 -53.76 39.46 13.46
C ILE A 892 -53.13 39.02 12.12
N GLN A 893 -53.66 37.92 11.70
CA GLN A 893 -54.06 37.36 10.37
C GLN A 893 -52.99 36.71 9.48
N ALA A 894 -53.14 35.43 9.39
CA ALA A 894 -53.60 34.59 8.24
C ALA A 894 -52.72 34.59 6.96
N ASP A 895 -52.42 33.35 6.59
CA ASP A 895 -52.22 32.84 5.22
C ASP A 895 -51.08 33.44 4.39
N SER A 896 -50.03 32.69 4.28
CA SER A 896 -49.52 32.26 2.98
C SER A 896 -48.35 31.30 3.12
N ILE A 897 -48.42 30.23 2.42
CA ILE A 897 -47.38 29.25 2.16
C ILE A 897 -46.11 29.96 1.68
N ASN A 898 -45.08 30.07 2.53
CA ASN A 898 -43.78 30.57 2.12
C ASN A 898 -42.90 29.43 1.62
N LYS A 899 -42.71 29.38 0.30
CA LYS A 899 -41.59 28.71 -0.33
C LYS A 899 -40.25 29.22 0.28
N PRO A 900 -39.29 28.37 0.52
CA PRO A 900 -37.99 28.79 1.04
C PRO A 900 -37.28 29.70 0.02
N LYS A 901 -36.92 30.90 0.43
CA LYS A 901 -36.09 31.85 -0.33
C LYS A 901 -34.74 31.20 -0.64
N LYS A 902 -34.43 31.05 -1.93
CA LYS A 902 -33.07 30.77 -2.43
C LYS A 902 -32.12 31.83 -1.87
N LYS A 903 -31.20 31.40 -0.99
CA LYS A 903 -30.02 32.20 -0.67
C LYS A 903 -29.04 32.05 -1.82
N SER A 904 -28.99 33.05 -2.72
CA SER A 904 -27.88 33.18 -3.68
C SER A 904 -26.60 33.51 -2.90
N ILE A 905 -25.66 32.55 -2.90
CA ILE A 905 -24.30 32.80 -2.43
C ILE A 905 -23.57 33.51 -3.58
N SER A 906 -23.55 34.84 -3.55
CA SER A 906 -22.66 35.61 -4.43
C SER A 906 -21.20 35.37 -3.98
N ILE A 907 -20.50 34.50 -4.68
CA ILE A 907 -19.05 34.35 -4.51
C ILE A 907 -18.41 35.60 -5.14
N ALA A 908 -17.95 36.48 -4.29
CA ALA A 908 -17.14 37.65 -4.73
C ALA A 908 -15.77 37.09 -5.19
N ILE A 909 -15.64 36.88 -6.50
CA ILE A 909 -14.36 36.57 -7.13
C ILE A 909 -13.52 37.85 -7.15
N ASN A 910 -12.49 37.89 -6.35
CA ASN A 910 -11.50 38.95 -6.34
C ASN A 910 -10.71 38.94 -7.66
N LYS A 911 -11.07 39.82 -8.58
CA LYS A 911 -10.51 39.97 -9.93
C LYS A 911 -9.13 40.64 -9.97
N ASN A 912 -8.26 40.42 -9.01
CA ASN A 912 -6.89 40.93 -9.03
C ASN A 912 -5.86 39.84 -8.71
N MET A 913 -5.66 38.95 -9.68
CA MET A 913 -4.39 38.22 -9.80
C MET A 913 -3.99 38.19 -11.27
N SER A 914 -3.03 39.06 -11.59
CA SER A 914 -2.40 39.14 -12.89
C SER A 914 -1.70 37.84 -13.25
N ASN A 915 -2.00 37.33 -14.44
CA ASN A 915 -1.31 36.18 -15.07
C ASN A 915 0.21 36.40 -15.14
N LYS A 916 0.94 35.76 -14.26
CA LYS A 916 2.36 35.38 -14.44
C LYS A 916 2.71 34.25 -13.46
N GLY A 917 3.06 33.09 -14.02
CA GLY A 917 3.81 32.08 -13.31
C GLY A 917 3.03 30.92 -12.67
N TYR A 918 2.23 30.18 -13.42
CA TYR A 918 1.47 29.03 -12.87
C TYR A 918 2.09 27.64 -13.13
N PHE A 919 3.23 27.55 -13.80
CA PHE A 919 3.91 26.28 -14.00
C PHE A 919 5.21 26.10 -13.20
N ASP A 920 5.74 27.19 -12.60
CA ASP A 920 6.94 27.08 -11.73
C ASP A 920 6.62 27.10 -10.24
N ASN A 921 5.34 27.23 -9.87
CA ASN A 921 4.89 27.02 -8.50
C ASN A 921 4.01 25.75 -8.45
N ALA A 922 4.63 24.60 -8.31
CA ALA A 922 4.09 23.63 -7.35
C ALA A 922 3.92 24.47 -6.07
N GLN A 923 2.69 24.88 -5.75
CA GLN A 923 2.40 25.54 -4.48
C GLN A 923 3.01 24.64 -3.43
N LYS A 924 4.12 25.09 -2.85
CA LYS A 924 4.64 24.50 -1.62
C LYS A 924 3.47 24.65 -0.67
N LEU A 925 2.82 23.55 -0.33
CA LEU A 925 1.96 23.44 0.83
C LEU A 925 2.64 24.22 1.94
N PRO A 926 1.93 25.02 2.76
CA PRO A 926 2.57 25.76 3.81
C PRO A 926 3.40 24.80 4.62
N ILE A 927 4.72 24.92 4.49
CA ILE A 927 5.68 24.03 5.13
C ILE A 927 5.35 24.02 6.60
N THR A 928 5.09 22.87 7.19
CA THR A 928 4.86 22.75 8.63
C THR A 928 6.12 23.13 9.40
N VAL A 929 5.96 23.48 10.66
CA VAL A 929 7.11 23.78 11.53
C VAL A 929 8.10 22.62 11.58
N LYS A 930 7.61 21.39 11.58
CA LYS A 930 8.42 20.17 11.54
C LYS A 930 9.22 20.07 10.24
N GLU A 931 8.55 20.16 9.12
CA GLU A 931 9.19 20.09 7.78
C GLU A 931 10.20 21.22 7.56
N PHE A 932 9.96 22.41 8.11
CA PHE A 932 10.91 23.51 8.03
C PHE A 932 12.26 23.15 8.69
N PHE A 933 12.24 22.53 9.86
CA PHE A 933 13.46 22.13 10.54
C PHE A 933 14.11 20.90 9.89
N GLU A 934 13.31 19.94 9.40
CA GLU A 934 13.81 18.78 8.66
C GLU A 934 14.46 19.20 7.32
N GLN A 935 13.89 20.16 6.60
CA GLN A 935 14.49 20.74 5.39
C GLN A 935 15.79 21.52 5.67
N ALA A 936 15.92 22.07 6.86
CA ALA A 936 17.17 22.68 7.32
C ALA A 936 18.21 21.67 7.76
N GLY A 937 17.95 20.35 7.62
CA GLY A 937 18.86 19.27 7.97
C GLY A 937 18.96 18.97 9.47
N LEU A 938 18.00 19.44 10.28
CA LEU A 938 17.99 19.23 11.72
C LEU A 938 17.16 18.00 12.09
N GLU A 939 17.61 17.25 13.10
CA GLU A 939 16.84 16.15 13.68
C GLU A 939 15.66 16.71 14.48
N VAL A 940 14.45 16.25 14.16
CA VAL A 940 13.21 16.68 14.81
C VAL A 940 12.52 15.51 15.49
N VAL A 941 12.23 15.65 16.77
CA VAL A 941 11.47 14.67 17.55
C VAL A 941 10.11 15.28 17.91
N ASP A 942 9.06 14.87 17.21
CA ASP A 942 7.71 15.39 17.41
C ASP A 942 6.90 14.49 18.37
N MET A 943 6.69 14.99 19.58
CA MET A 943 5.89 14.31 20.62
C MET A 943 4.53 14.99 20.86
N ARG A 944 4.12 15.94 20.05
CA ARG A 944 2.87 16.71 20.25
C ARG A 944 1.63 15.84 20.26
N SER A 945 1.59 14.79 19.48
CA SER A 945 0.51 13.79 19.48
C SER A 945 0.32 13.07 20.84
N LYS A 946 1.38 13.01 21.65
CA LYS A 946 1.37 12.44 23.00
C LYS A 946 1.31 13.50 24.12
N LYS A 947 0.76 14.68 23.84
CA LYS A 947 0.73 15.86 24.74
C LYS A 947 2.14 16.37 25.13
N GLY A 948 3.16 16.04 24.36
CA GLY A 948 4.53 16.50 24.50
C GLY A 948 4.83 17.75 23.66
N CYS A 949 6.11 17.94 23.34
CA CYS A 949 6.61 19.07 22.56
C CYS A 949 7.19 18.57 21.21
N LEU A 950 7.30 19.48 20.24
CA LEU A 950 8.19 19.31 19.11
C LEU A 950 9.58 19.74 19.56
N TRP A 951 10.56 18.87 19.43
CA TRP A 951 11.96 19.08 19.75
C TRP A 951 12.81 19.17 18.49
N VAL A 952 13.75 20.11 18.49
CA VAL A 952 14.80 20.24 17.47
C VAL A 952 16.14 19.98 18.15
N VAL A 953 16.78 18.89 17.75
CA VAL A 953 18.01 18.40 18.40
C VAL A 953 19.23 19.16 17.87
N GLY A 954 20.06 19.65 18.75
CA GLY A 954 21.31 20.31 18.43
C GLY A 954 21.80 21.24 19.53
N GLU A 955 23.07 21.62 19.47
CA GLU A 955 23.64 22.63 20.37
C GLU A 955 23.05 24.02 20.05
N LYS A 956 22.98 24.88 21.08
CA LYS A 956 22.31 26.18 20.95
C LYS A 956 22.93 27.03 19.85
N GLU A 957 24.25 27.02 19.76
CA GLU A 957 25.02 27.79 18.79
C GLU A 957 24.78 27.31 17.36
N GLU A 958 24.49 26.03 17.16
CA GLU A 958 24.28 25.42 15.84
C GLU A 958 22.89 25.66 15.29
N ILE A 959 21.87 25.69 16.17
CA ILE A 959 20.46 25.74 15.74
C ILE A 959 19.82 27.11 15.91
N ASP A 960 20.44 28.06 16.64
CA ASP A 960 19.84 29.33 17.06
C ASP A 960 19.36 30.19 15.89
N ASP A 961 20.12 30.26 14.81
CA ASP A 961 19.75 31.05 13.60
C ASP A 961 18.56 30.45 12.85
N ILE A 962 18.48 29.12 12.80
CA ILE A 962 17.37 28.41 12.14
C ILE A 962 16.12 28.53 13.02
N VAL A 963 16.28 28.41 14.34
CA VAL A 963 15.19 28.61 15.30
C VAL A 963 14.63 30.02 15.23
N LYS A 964 15.47 31.06 15.18
CA LYS A 964 15.02 32.45 15.00
C LYS A 964 14.23 32.65 13.70
N LYS A 965 14.68 32.04 12.61
CA LYS A 965 13.93 32.06 11.33
C LYS A 965 12.57 31.38 11.43
N ALA A 966 12.50 30.23 12.12
CA ALA A 966 11.25 29.50 12.37
C ALA A 966 10.29 30.31 13.25
N VAL A 967 10.79 30.88 14.37
CA VAL A 967 10.01 31.75 15.28
C VAL A 967 9.41 32.91 14.49
N LYS A 968 10.19 33.57 13.64
CA LYS A 968 9.73 34.70 12.80
C LYS A 968 8.73 34.26 11.73
N LYS A 969 8.93 33.08 11.10
CA LYS A 969 8.10 32.59 10.01
C LYS A 969 6.76 32.04 10.47
N PHE A 970 6.74 31.31 11.59
CA PHE A 970 5.56 30.58 12.08
C PHE A 970 4.92 31.19 13.33
N GLY A 971 5.50 32.25 13.91
CA GLY A 971 4.96 32.86 15.14
C GLY A 971 4.99 31.93 16.35
N ILE A 972 5.93 30.98 16.41
CA ILE A 972 6.01 29.96 17.48
C ILE A 972 6.93 30.42 18.60
N ASN A 973 6.61 30.00 19.82
CA ASN A 973 7.45 30.25 21.00
C ASN A 973 8.03 28.91 21.51
N GLY A 974 9.26 28.95 21.95
CA GLY A 974 9.92 27.77 22.48
C GLY A 974 11.09 28.12 23.39
N ALA A 975 11.67 27.12 24.00
CA ALA A 975 12.82 27.27 24.89
C ALA A 975 13.89 26.21 24.54
N TYR A 976 15.14 26.53 24.87
CA TYR A 976 16.26 25.60 24.73
C TYR A 976 16.52 24.88 26.05
N SER A 977 16.86 23.61 25.96
CA SER A 977 17.31 22.78 27.08
C SER A 977 18.66 22.15 26.73
N SER A 978 19.66 22.33 27.56
CA SER A 978 20.98 21.73 27.40
C SER A 978 21.00 20.21 27.58
N SER A 979 19.98 19.66 28.21
CA SER A 979 19.82 18.22 28.41
C SER A 979 18.33 17.89 28.60
N SER A 980 17.78 17.01 27.78
CA SER A 980 16.39 16.59 27.87
C SER A 980 16.23 15.08 27.91
N LYS A 981 15.48 14.56 28.90
CA LYS A 981 15.13 13.14 28.97
C LYS A 981 14.35 12.67 27.72
N ALA A 982 13.54 13.55 27.13
CA ALA A 982 12.80 13.28 25.91
C ALA A 982 13.70 13.04 24.69
N LEU A 983 14.92 13.54 24.70
CA LEU A 983 15.93 13.39 23.66
C LEU A 983 17.06 12.43 24.05
N GLY A 984 16.89 11.61 25.08
CA GLY A 984 17.96 10.75 25.60
C GLY A 984 19.13 11.54 26.19
N TYR A 985 18.83 12.62 26.89
CA TYR A 985 19.78 13.57 27.53
C TYR A 985 20.62 14.40 26.56
N ARG A 986 20.19 14.51 25.28
CA ARG A 986 20.80 15.41 24.27
C ARG A 986 20.24 16.83 24.40
N PRO A 987 20.98 17.87 23.97
CA PRO A 987 20.53 19.25 23.91
C PRO A 987 19.52 19.46 22.78
N GLY A 988 18.64 20.43 22.94
CA GLY A 988 17.69 20.81 21.90
C GLY A 988 16.76 21.95 22.27
N TRP A 989 16.17 22.57 21.26
CA TRP A 989 15.12 23.56 21.39
C TRP A 989 13.74 22.89 21.27
N TYR A 990 12.78 23.33 22.08
CA TYR A 990 11.44 22.76 22.04
C TYR A 990 10.33 23.82 22.00
N THR A 991 9.22 23.45 21.35
CA THR A 991 7.99 24.26 21.33
C THR A 991 6.76 23.37 21.55
N LYS A 992 5.76 23.93 22.25
CA LYS A 992 4.43 23.33 22.39
C LYS A 992 3.48 23.89 21.34
N SER A 993 3.82 25.06 20.76
CA SER A 993 3.06 25.73 19.73
C SER A 993 3.50 25.30 18.33
N GLY A 994 2.58 25.35 17.40
CA GLY A 994 2.79 25.05 16.01
C GLY A 994 1.88 23.90 15.54
N LYS A 995 0.78 24.28 14.87
CA LYS A 995 -0.05 23.39 14.09
C LYS A 995 0.67 22.99 12.81
#